data_e15368bba22d773e86139a247ed0247c
#
_entry.id   e15368bba22d773e86139a247ed0247c
#
_cell.length_a   1.000
_cell.length_b   1.000
_cell.length_c   1.000
_cell.angle_alpha   90.00
_cell.angle_beta   90.00
_cell.angle_gamma   90.00
#
_symmetry.space_group_name_H-M   'P 1'
#
loop_
_entity.id
_entity.type
_entity.pdbx_description
1 polymer ?
#
loop_
_entity_poly.entity_id
_entity_poly.type
_entity_poly.pdbx_seq_one_letter_code
_entity_poly.pdbx_strand_id
1 'polypeptide(L)'
;MKLPFALTIILNALLVWPGFLVASSKSIVERETTLPLAYDVDVLVAGGSLAGIEAACVASDKGASVLVIESRPYLGFDICANQKLWLDPDEKPQTDITRWIFEGKKQQTPMKVKGLLDRVLLKRNIPFLTGSFPSELLVDPKGKPAGMTMVNRSGRQAIRAKVIIDATSHGVLVRQLPNVLTDFQAGEKGASFTVIGGDLKKANETIQGKQVPGVQYSVKFPVKKNKKQEWVSKDYPVYHYDAKIDLKEDTYRAHSKAIHQIRSMVSNSKMADHSEGLLVFPERMIKTATNSDDPSALANYLPKGFENLFVLNAYAGIKNETTRHQLIKSPYRLAPMGKVIGAAAAELASKTAVPTKIDYLSSTGEKGKLIVSGSANSFRFNDRPQLELSDLDLPVLGRWDVVVVGGGTSGAPAALASARAGARTLAIEYMDELGGVGTAGMISTYWYGFRNGYTAEVDKALGTKESWNQIQKSEWLRQQIMKSGAELWFASFGCGTVTNGNKVAGIVVATPFGRGIVLADVVVDATGNSDIAAAAKANTHYSISKHGDLSVQISNYASRRLGGATNNPARYMLNDNDIFDRWHLKLSARQEIYGRAKNAGTGGVHDMGQLIPSRDRRRIIGEYTLTTEDILTNRTFPDTISHHRSNFDAGAHPDTEMFLIKDMKGPVFTCDMPYRCVIPQGLEGILVIGLGASADRDAMTLVRMQPDLQNQGYAVGTAAAMAVLRARGKVRDIDIKALQRELVRKNCLENRVLDDMDSFPLSANTVKEAVKTLEGLTIDVHQKPEHDDTHKALAVVISHPQESIPSLREAYQKSTEPKVKLNYARILAILGDQTGKETLVEAVNKAPNWGKGWDYSNQRKYANTFGPVDRIVIALGFSKSAEVHAPLLEKLDQLTLKSPLSHYKALCLALRMNKDDSLAEPLADFLKAKKLKGHTQRLSYYNEQENQKNAYVRQGVNTKGGSMVNNKFKELLVAALLFECGDYQNLGREILQEYTKDVNGHFAEYAHRVLSEGTALSYIGE
;
A
#
# COMPACT_ATOMS: atom_id res chain seq x y z
N MET A 1 -73.39 -0.44 -17.20
CA MET A 1 -72.94 -1.23 -18.35
C MET A 1 -71.43 -1.40 -18.24
N LYS A 2 -70.99 -2.64 -18.12
CA LYS A 2 -69.59 -3.07 -17.92
C LYS A 2 -68.90 -3.15 -19.26
N LEU A 3 -67.73 -2.59 -19.42
CA LEU A 3 -66.83 -2.91 -20.51
C LEU A 3 -65.56 -3.66 -19.92
N PRO A 4 -65.06 -4.68 -20.60
CA PRO A 4 -63.96 -5.49 -20.11
C PRO A 4 -62.60 -4.91 -20.54
N PHE A 5 -61.65 -5.05 -19.67
CA PHE A 5 -60.21 -4.81 -19.92
C PHE A 5 -59.68 -5.83 -20.94
N ALA A 6 -59.17 -5.36 -22.04
CA ALA A 6 -58.38 -6.18 -22.97
C ALA A 6 -56.93 -6.22 -22.53
N LEU A 7 -56.44 -7.46 -22.36
CA LEU A 7 -55.07 -7.80 -22.04
C LEU A 7 -54.19 -7.63 -23.29
N THR A 8 -53.38 -6.60 -23.35
CA THR A 8 -52.35 -6.44 -24.39
C THR A 8 -51.07 -7.15 -23.93
N ILE A 9 -50.82 -8.35 -24.44
CA ILE A 9 -49.53 -9.04 -24.25
C ILE A 9 -48.54 -8.33 -25.15
N ILE A 10 -47.61 -7.58 -24.57
CA ILE A 10 -46.46 -7.08 -25.30
C ILE A 10 -45.39 -8.19 -25.31
N LEU A 11 -45.23 -8.77 -26.49
CA LEU A 11 -44.14 -9.65 -26.87
C LEU A 11 -42.84 -8.81 -26.81
N ASN A 12 -42.09 -8.89 -25.73
CA ASN A 12 -40.73 -8.37 -25.72
C ASN A 12 -39.85 -9.30 -26.56
N ALA A 13 -39.63 -8.89 -27.81
CA ALA A 13 -38.60 -9.48 -28.65
C ALA A 13 -37.24 -9.39 -27.91
N LEU A 14 -36.71 -10.53 -27.58
CA LEU A 14 -35.33 -10.70 -27.15
C LEU A 14 -34.42 -10.21 -28.30
N LEU A 15 -34.06 -8.94 -28.26
CA LEU A 15 -32.89 -8.44 -28.98
C LEU A 15 -31.65 -9.06 -28.28
N VAL A 16 -31.23 -10.21 -28.80
CA VAL A 16 -29.92 -10.77 -28.52
C VAL A 16 -28.90 -9.80 -29.09
N TRP A 17 -28.33 -9.04 -28.18
CA TRP A 17 -27.16 -8.21 -28.47
C TRP A 17 -25.98 -9.11 -28.87
N PRO A 18 -25.23 -8.76 -29.91
CA PRO A 18 -23.93 -9.36 -30.15
C PRO A 18 -22.90 -8.74 -29.18
N GLY A 19 -23.18 -8.82 -27.89
CA GLY A 19 -22.18 -8.66 -26.86
C GLY A 19 -21.38 -9.94 -26.83
N PHE A 20 -20.13 -9.89 -27.23
CA PHE A 20 -19.10 -10.91 -27.19
C PHE A 20 -19.53 -12.14 -26.37
N LEU A 21 -19.96 -13.20 -27.04
CA LEU A 21 -19.92 -14.56 -26.54
C LEU A 21 -18.44 -14.94 -26.35
N VAL A 22 -17.82 -14.45 -25.30
CA VAL A 22 -16.80 -15.24 -24.65
C VAL A 22 -17.59 -16.36 -24.01
N ALA A 23 -17.63 -17.52 -24.69
CA ALA A 23 -18.06 -18.76 -24.07
C ALA A 23 -17.50 -18.76 -22.66
N SER A 24 -18.28 -19.17 -21.65
CA SER A 24 -17.81 -19.22 -20.26
C SER A 24 -16.68 -20.25 -20.17
N SER A 25 -15.47 -19.85 -20.57
CA SER A 25 -14.27 -20.65 -20.37
C SER A 25 -14.12 -20.77 -18.85
N LYS A 26 -14.06 -21.98 -18.34
CA LYS A 26 -13.81 -22.23 -16.93
C LYS A 26 -12.44 -21.68 -16.47
N SER A 27 -11.54 -21.42 -17.43
CA SER A 27 -10.19 -20.89 -17.22
C SER A 27 -9.76 -19.97 -18.37
N ILE A 28 -8.76 -19.13 -18.10
CA ILE A 28 -8.03 -18.33 -19.08
C ILE A 28 -6.54 -18.66 -18.93
N VAL A 29 -5.88 -18.90 -20.05
CA VAL A 29 -4.46 -19.25 -20.06
C VAL A 29 -3.60 -18.02 -19.83
N GLU A 30 -2.82 -18.01 -18.77
CA GLU A 30 -1.65 -17.16 -18.61
C GLU A 30 -0.51 -17.79 -19.40
N ARG A 31 0.02 -17.07 -20.38
CA ARG A 31 1.08 -17.59 -21.27
C ARG A 31 2.39 -17.79 -20.51
N GLU A 32 3.30 -18.56 -21.10
CA GLU A 32 4.68 -18.73 -20.64
C GLU A 32 5.22 -17.45 -20.02
N THR A 33 5.79 -17.57 -18.85
CA THR A 33 6.30 -16.43 -18.08
C THR A 33 7.65 -16.74 -17.47
N THR A 34 8.50 -15.75 -17.46
CA THR A 34 9.79 -15.82 -16.76
C THR A 34 9.64 -15.22 -15.35
N LEU A 35 9.96 -16.01 -14.32
CA LEU A 35 9.91 -15.56 -12.93
C LEU A 35 11.28 -15.67 -12.26
N PRO A 36 11.64 -14.68 -11.41
CA PRO A 36 12.84 -14.78 -10.60
C PRO A 36 12.71 -15.88 -9.55
N LEU A 37 13.73 -16.72 -9.41
CA LEU A 37 13.89 -17.66 -8.31
C LEU A 37 14.37 -16.89 -7.07
N ALA A 38 13.43 -16.42 -6.26
CA ALA A 38 13.73 -15.60 -5.10
C ALA A 38 14.48 -16.38 -4.01
N TYR A 39 14.09 -17.63 -3.80
CA TYR A 39 14.66 -18.51 -2.77
C TYR A 39 14.81 -19.94 -3.26
N ASP A 40 15.85 -20.60 -2.73
CA ASP A 40 16.17 -22.02 -2.91
C ASP A 40 16.47 -22.60 -1.54
N VAL A 41 15.61 -23.47 -1.01
CA VAL A 41 15.67 -23.93 0.38
C VAL A 41 15.42 -25.43 0.52
N ASP A 42 15.85 -26.02 1.62
CA ASP A 42 15.55 -27.42 1.95
C ASP A 42 14.08 -27.59 2.32
N VAL A 43 13.56 -26.72 3.18
CA VAL A 43 12.18 -26.77 3.68
C VAL A 43 11.48 -25.44 3.49
N LEU A 44 10.37 -25.48 2.76
CA LEU A 44 9.47 -24.33 2.60
C LEU A 44 8.25 -24.49 3.49
N VAL A 45 7.98 -23.51 4.35
CA VAL A 45 6.73 -23.43 5.14
C VAL A 45 5.83 -22.37 4.53
N ALA A 46 4.77 -22.77 3.87
CA ALA A 46 3.72 -21.90 3.36
C ALA A 46 2.65 -21.70 4.44
N GLY A 47 2.54 -20.48 4.98
CA GLY A 47 1.67 -20.13 6.10
C GLY A 47 2.42 -19.97 7.42
N GLY A 48 2.26 -18.78 8.03
CA GLY A 48 2.88 -18.40 9.31
C GLY A 48 2.01 -18.79 10.53
N SER A 49 1.36 -19.96 10.54
CA SER A 49 0.64 -20.49 11.71
C SER A 49 1.60 -20.85 12.84
N LEU A 50 1.10 -20.97 14.07
CA LEU A 50 1.93 -21.38 15.21
C LEU A 50 2.62 -22.72 14.94
N ALA A 51 1.88 -23.71 14.45
CA ALA A 51 2.43 -25.03 14.12
C ALA A 51 3.46 -24.96 12.97
N GLY A 52 3.20 -24.12 11.96
CA GLY A 52 4.17 -23.85 10.88
C GLY A 52 5.48 -23.23 11.38
N ILE A 53 5.40 -22.30 12.34
CA ILE A 53 6.58 -21.67 12.96
C ILE A 53 7.34 -22.69 13.82
N GLU A 54 6.66 -23.55 14.59
CA GLU A 54 7.29 -24.65 15.33
C GLU A 54 8.03 -25.60 14.38
N ALA A 55 7.40 -25.93 13.24
CA ALA A 55 8.03 -26.78 12.22
C ALA A 55 9.27 -26.12 11.62
N ALA A 56 9.18 -24.83 11.28
CA ALA A 56 10.32 -24.06 10.76
C ALA A 56 11.49 -24.02 11.75
N CYS A 57 11.20 -23.78 13.02
CA CYS A 57 12.23 -23.74 14.06
C CYS A 57 12.94 -25.10 14.21
N VAL A 58 12.19 -26.20 14.31
CA VAL A 58 12.79 -27.53 14.48
C VAL A 58 13.55 -27.97 13.23
N ALA A 59 13.04 -27.68 12.03
CA ALA A 59 13.76 -27.99 10.80
C ALA A 59 15.09 -27.22 10.73
N SER A 60 15.10 -25.94 11.08
CA SER A 60 16.32 -25.13 11.15
C SER A 60 17.29 -25.61 12.24
N ASP A 61 16.79 -25.93 13.45
CA ASP A 61 17.60 -26.46 14.56
C ASP A 61 18.26 -27.81 14.19
N LYS A 62 17.71 -28.55 13.19
CA LYS A 62 18.30 -29.76 12.58
C LYS A 62 19.20 -29.51 11.37
N GLY A 63 19.49 -28.23 11.04
CA GLY A 63 20.43 -27.83 10.00
C GLY A 63 19.84 -27.66 8.60
N ALA A 64 18.52 -27.78 8.40
CA ALA A 64 17.89 -27.47 7.12
C ALA A 64 17.83 -25.96 6.89
N SER A 65 18.05 -25.54 5.65
CA SER A 65 17.70 -24.18 5.21
C SER A 65 16.19 -24.06 5.09
N VAL A 66 15.60 -23.06 5.77
CA VAL A 66 14.13 -22.92 5.90
C VAL A 66 13.69 -21.53 5.48
N LEU A 67 12.53 -21.45 4.82
CA LEU A 67 11.82 -20.20 4.51
C LEU A 67 10.37 -20.28 4.98
N VAL A 68 9.86 -19.20 5.59
CA VAL A 68 8.43 -19.08 5.95
C VAL A 68 7.79 -17.96 5.13
N ILE A 69 6.66 -18.24 4.47
CA ILE A 69 5.87 -17.25 3.70
C ILE A 69 4.49 -17.09 4.32
N GLU A 70 4.06 -15.83 4.53
CA GLU A 70 2.75 -15.52 5.13
C GLU A 70 2.05 -14.40 4.33
N SER A 71 0.77 -14.62 4.00
CA SER A 71 -0.06 -13.65 3.27
C SER A 71 -0.42 -12.42 4.11
N ARG A 72 -0.65 -12.61 5.39
CA ARG A 72 -0.91 -11.49 6.31
C ARG A 72 0.36 -10.70 6.60
N PRO A 73 0.23 -9.44 7.06
CA PRO A 73 1.39 -8.63 7.42
C PRO A 73 2.04 -9.01 8.77
N TYR A 74 1.74 -10.20 9.31
CA TYR A 74 2.24 -10.71 10.60
C TYR A 74 2.15 -12.23 10.67
N LEU A 75 2.94 -12.82 11.58
CA LEU A 75 2.93 -14.25 11.90
C LEU A 75 1.90 -14.60 13.00
N GLY A 76 1.48 -15.87 13.10
CA GLY A 76 0.51 -16.36 14.07
C GLY A 76 -0.93 -15.99 13.72
N PHE A 77 -1.30 -16.13 12.45
CA PHE A 77 -2.66 -15.80 12.00
C PHE A 77 -3.72 -16.67 12.69
N ASP A 78 -3.44 -17.93 12.95
CA ASP A 78 -4.31 -18.86 13.64
C ASP A 78 -4.63 -18.45 15.08
N ILE A 79 -3.74 -17.68 15.72
CA ILE A 79 -3.94 -17.08 17.03
C ILE A 79 -4.56 -15.68 16.89
N CYS A 80 -3.86 -14.79 16.16
CA CYS A 80 -4.18 -13.36 16.16
C CYS A 80 -5.38 -13.02 15.27
N ALA A 81 -5.49 -13.62 14.07
CA ALA A 81 -6.64 -13.38 13.20
C ALA A 81 -7.93 -14.02 13.74
N ASN A 82 -7.82 -15.16 14.39
CA ASN A 82 -8.97 -15.83 15.04
C ASN A 82 -9.26 -15.28 16.43
N GLN A 83 -8.43 -14.35 16.96
CA GLN A 83 -8.53 -13.81 18.32
C GLN A 83 -8.50 -14.91 19.41
N LYS A 84 -7.88 -16.08 19.15
CA LYS A 84 -7.70 -17.15 20.14
C LYS A 84 -6.45 -16.86 21.01
N LEU A 85 -6.54 -15.82 21.82
CA LEU A 85 -5.46 -15.25 22.62
C LEU A 85 -5.43 -15.75 24.07
N TRP A 86 -6.10 -16.86 24.36
CA TRP A 86 -6.20 -17.47 25.70
C TRP A 86 -6.05 -18.99 25.62
N LEU A 87 -5.73 -19.59 26.77
CA LEU A 87 -5.77 -21.04 26.96
C LEU A 87 -7.13 -21.43 27.53
N ASP A 88 -7.73 -22.49 26.97
CA ASP A 88 -8.92 -23.11 27.57
C ASP A 88 -8.54 -23.78 28.91
N PRO A 89 -9.52 -24.08 29.82
CA PRO A 89 -9.21 -24.59 31.14
C PRO A 89 -8.43 -25.93 31.15
N ASP A 90 -8.59 -26.73 30.13
CA ASP A 90 -7.90 -28.00 29.91
C ASP A 90 -6.61 -27.91 29.11
N GLU A 91 -6.25 -26.70 28.64
CA GLU A 91 -5.06 -26.48 27.82
C GLU A 91 -3.86 -26.09 28.69
N LYS A 92 -2.70 -26.66 28.31
CA LYS A 92 -1.41 -26.29 28.87
C LYS A 92 -0.42 -25.99 27.74
N PRO A 93 0.49 -25.03 27.90
CA PRO A 93 1.55 -24.82 26.93
C PRO A 93 2.45 -26.05 26.81
N GLN A 94 2.46 -26.71 25.64
CA GLN A 94 3.21 -27.95 25.41
C GLN A 94 4.57 -27.72 24.74
N THR A 95 4.79 -26.55 24.10
CA THR A 95 6.04 -26.20 23.42
C THR A 95 6.70 -25.00 24.09
N ASP A 96 7.99 -24.76 23.79
CA ASP A 96 8.69 -23.57 24.32
C ASP A 96 8.07 -22.28 23.81
N ILE A 97 7.69 -22.23 22.54
CA ILE A 97 7.05 -21.05 21.96
C ILE A 97 5.72 -20.76 22.65
N THR A 98 4.90 -21.78 22.90
CA THR A 98 3.63 -21.60 23.63
C THR A 98 3.86 -21.17 25.08
N ARG A 99 4.89 -21.70 25.77
CA ARG A 99 5.30 -21.22 27.09
C ARG A 99 5.73 -19.74 27.08
N TRP A 100 6.50 -19.34 26.10
CA TRP A 100 6.94 -17.94 25.96
C TRP A 100 5.78 -17.00 25.60
N ILE A 101 4.82 -17.44 24.79
CA ILE A 101 3.60 -16.65 24.49
C ILE A 101 2.90 -16.28 25.79
N PHE A 102 2.62 -17.26 26.64
CA PHE A 102 1.81 -17.03 27.84
C PHE A 102 2.59 -16.53 29.05
N GLU A 103 3.85 -16.93 29.23
CA GLU A 103 4.68 -16.52 30.39
C GLU A 103 3.93 -16.67 31.74
N GLY A 104 3.19 -17.77 31.93
CA GLY A 104 2.38 -18.02 33.11
C GLY A 104 1.05 -17.27 33.18
N LYS A 105 0.70 -16.45 32.19
CA LYS A 105 -0.60 -15.78 32.06
C LYS A 105 -1.59 -16.65 31.32
N LYS A 106 -2.89 -16.45 31.60
CA LYS A 106 -3.96 -17.18 30.87
C LYS A 106 -4.33 -16.57 29.53
N GLN A 107 -3.99 -15.29 29.30
CA GLN A 107 -4.33 -14.58 28.07
C GLN A 107 -3.22 -13.61 27.65
N GLN A 108 -3.20 -13.26 26.35
CA GLN A 108 -2.22 -12.36 25.76
C GLN A 108 -2.87 -11.33 24.83
N THR A 109 -2.06 -10.39 24.30
CA THR A 109 -2.49 -9.44 23.28
C THR A 109 -1.91 -9.83 21.90
N PRO A 110 -2.56 -9.47 20.78
CA PRO A 110 -2.02 -9.73 19.43
C PRO A 110 -0.62 -9.18 19.28
N MET A 111 -0.35 -7.97 19.79
CA MET A 111 0.96 -7.34 19.69
C MET A 111 2.08 -8.18 20.30
N LYS A 112 1.82 -8.78 21.47
CA LYS A 112 2.81 -9.62 22.14
C LYS A 112 3.09 -10.90 21.37
N VAL A 113 2.04 -11.57 20.89
CA VAL A 113 2.17 -12.80 20.10
C VAL A 113 2.95 -12.53 18.81
N LYS A 114 2.51 -11.55 18.02
CA LYS A 114 3.15 -11.16 16.76
C LYS A 114 4.63 -10.81 16.94
N GLY A 115 4.95 -9.97 17.93
CA GLY A 115 6.34 -9.56 18.20
C GLY A 115 7.23 -10.70 18.73
N LEU A 116 6.67 -11.67 19.45
CA LEU A 116 7.39 -12.86 19.92
C LEU A 116 7.71 -13.81 18.76
N LEU A 117 6.72 -14.09 17.91
CA LEU A 117 6.89 -15.01 16.77
C LEU A 117 7.92 -14.47 15.77
N ASP A 118 7.87 -13.18 15.45
CA ASP A 118 8.94 -12.53 14.68
C ASP A 118 10.33 -12.80 15.30
N ARG A 119 10.45 -12.58 16.61
CA ARG A 119 11.72 -12.75 17.34
C ARG A 119 12.22 -14.18 17.38
N VAL A 120 11.31 -15.15 17.44
CA VAL A 120 11.66 -16.59 17.44
C VAL A 120 12.37 -16.98 16.14
N LEU A 121 11.86 -16.49 14.98
CA LEU A 121 12.49 -16.73 13.69
C LEU A 121 13.80 -15.96 13.51
N LEU A 122 13.80 -14.67 13.88
CA LEU A 122 15.00 -13.81 13.80
C LEU A 122 16.18 -14.38 14.60
N LYS A 123 15.93 -14.88 15.80
CA LYS A 123 16.99 -15.48 16.64
C LYS A 123 17.62 -16.73 16.05
N ARG A 124 16.92 -17.44 15.18
CA ARG A 124 17.42 -18.61 14.46
C ARG A 124 17.94 -18.30 13.07
N ASN A 125 17.93 -17.03 12.67
CA ASN A 125 18.24 -16.56 11.32
C ASN A 125 17.37 -17.26 10.24
N ILE A 126 16.12 -17.60 10.58
CA ILE A 126 15.17 -18.18 9.63
C ILE A 126 14.56 -17.03 8.82
N PRO A 127 14.79 -16.97 7.50
CA PRO A 127 14.14 -16.00 6.65
C PRO A 127 12.63 -16.23 6.63
N PHE A 128 11.89 -15.12 6.68
CA PHE A 128 10.43 -15.14 6.51
C PHE A 128 9.96 -13.87 5.83
N LEU A 129 8.88 -13.97 5.07
CA LEU A 129 8.32 -12.84 4.35
C LEU A 129 6.81 -12.78 4.55
N THR A 130 6.36 -11.69 5.17
CA THR A 130 4.93 -11.40 5.39
C THR A 130 4.36 -10.49 4.29
N GLY A 131 3.05 -10.53 4.05
CA GLY A 131 2.40 -9.81 2.96
C GLY A 131 2.69 -10.42 1.59
N SER A 132 3.03 -11.71 1.57
CA SER A 132 3.32 -12.49 0.37
C SER A 132 2.38 -13.69 0.30
N PHE A 133 1.58 -13.75 -0.74
CA PHE A 133 0.51 -14.74 -0.91
C PHE A 133 1.08 -15.99 -1.59
N PRO A 134 1.07 -17.16 -0.93
CA PRO A 134 1.28 -18.44 -1.61
C PRO A 134 0.29 -18.56 -2.77
N SER A 135 0.76 -18.95 -3.96
CA SER A 135 -0.10 -19.02 -5.13
C SER A 135 -0.05 -20.37 -5.82
N GLU A 136 0.83 -20.63 -6.77
CA GLU A 136 0.85 -21.90 -7.49
C GLU A 136 1.85 -22.87 -6.89
N LEU A 137 1.47 -24.16 -6.83
CA LEU A 137 2.38 -25.24 -6.56
C LEU A 137 3.26 -25.51 -7.80
N LEU A 138 4.56 -25.60 -7.60
CA LEU A 138 5.52 -26.03 -8.63
C LEU A 138 5.89 -27.47 -8.42
N VAL A 139 6.03 -28.22 -9.51
CA VAL A 139 6.36 -29.65 -9.52
C VAL A 139 7.60 -29.91 -10.34
N ASP A 140 8.27 -31.02 -10.07
CA ASP A 140 9.33 -31.55 -10.91
C ASP A 140 8.73 -32.27 -12.16
N PRO A 141 9.56 -32.72 -13.13
CA PRO A 141 9.07 -33.41 -14.32
C PRO A 141 8.32 -34.73 -14.06
N LYS A 142 8.40 -35.26 -12.82
CA LYS A 142 7.65 -36.45 -12.40
C LYS A 142 6.33 -36.10 -11.69
N GLY A 143 5.99 -34.79 -11.59
CA GLY A 143 4.81 -34.30 -10.90
C GLY A 143 4.94 -34.24 -9.35
N LYS A 144 6.15 -34.41 -8.82
CA LYS A 144 6.42 -34.30 -7.38
C LYS A 144 6.53 -32.82 -6.97
N PRO A 145 5.91 -32.39 -5.85
CA PRO A 145 6.08 -31.04 -5.31
C PRO A 145 7.56 -30.63 -5.20
N ALA A 146 7.91 -29.48 -5.76
CA ALA A 146 9.28 -29.02 -5.89
C ALA A 146 9.46 -27.52 -5.61
N GLY A 147 8.38 -26.83 -5.23
CA GLY A 147 8.38 -25.40 -4.92
C GLY A 147 7.00 -24.78 -4.98
N MET A 148 6.95 -23.48 -4.92
CA MET A 148 5.73 -22.70 -5.16
C MET A 148 6.06 -21.34 -5.76
N THR A 149 5.07 -20.67 -6.33
CA THR A 149 5.11 -19.24 -6.59
C THR A 149 4.48 -18.47 -5.42
N MET A 150 4.92 -17.24 -5.23
CA MET A 150 4.28 -16.27 -4.36
C MET A 150 4.00 -14.98 -5.12
N VAL A 151 2.95 -14.25 -4.74
CA VAL A 151 2.62 -12.93 -5.25
C VAL A 151 2.60 -11.91 -4.12
N ASN A 152 3.14 -10.73 -4.37
CA ASN A 152 3.19 -9.63 -3.43
C ASN A 152 3.34 -8.29 -4.19
N ARG A 153 3.56 -7.19 -3.48
CA ARG A 153 3.71 -5.88 -4.12
C ARG A 153 4.97 -5.71 -4.99
N SER A 154 5.92 -6.62 -4.87
CA SER A 154 7.10 -6.69 -5.75
C SER A 154 6.90 -7.62 -6.96
N GLY A 155 5.67 -7.96 -7.29
CA GLY A 155 5.33 -8.83 -8.39
C GLY A 155 5.21 -10.30 -7.98
N ARG A 156 5.62 -11.21 -8.86
CA ARG A 156 5.51 -12.65 -8.69
C ARG A 156 6.90 -13.28 -8.69
N GLN A 157 7.16 -14.17 -7.75
CA GLN A 157 8.46 -14.84 -7.59
C GLN A 157 8.28 -16.34 -7.36
N ALA A 158 9.23 -17.13 -7.82
CA ALA A 158 9.32 -18.56 -7.58
C ALA A 158 10.20 -18.87 -6.36
N ILE A 159 9.85 -19.95 -5.68
CA ILE A 159 10.61 -20.55 -4.57
C ILE A 159 10.79 -22.02 -4.90
N ARG A 160 12.03 -22.51 -4.87
CA ARG A 160 12.34 -23.92 -5.02
C ARG A 160 12.57 -24.55 -3.65
N ALA A 161 12.06 -25.76 -3.43
CA ALA A 161 12.20 -26.47 -2.17
C ALA A 161 12.24 -27.98 -2.36
N LYS A 162 12.99 -28.68 -1.51
CA LYS A 162 13.02 -30.13 -1.48
C LYS A 162 11.80 -30.71 -0.78
N VAL A 163 11.33 -30.04 0.28
CA VAL A 163 10.18 -30.43 1.09
C VAL A 163 9.30 -29.20 1.35
N ILE A 164 7.99 -29.37 1.26
CA ILE A 164 7.01 -28.33 1.46
C ILE A 164 6.10 -28.66 2.65
N ILE A 165 5.82 -27.69 3.50
CA ILE A 165 4.84 -27.76 4.56
C ILE A 165 3.73 -26.74 4.24
N ASP A 166 2.54 -27.23 3.84
CA ASP A 166 1.36 -26.39 3.66
C ASP A 166 0.69 -26.16 5.02
N ALA A 167 1.04 -25.03 5.64
CA ALA A 167 0.48 -24.55 6.90
C ALA A 167 -0.46 -23.34 6.68
N THR A 168 -0.97 -23.16 5.44
CA THR A 168 -1.92 -22.09 5.08
C THR A 168 -3.31 -22.38 5.66
N SER A 169 -4.09 -21.34 5.91
CA SER A 169 -5.43 -21.48 6.52
C SER A 169 -6.40 -22.34 5.71
N HIS A 170 -6.25 -22.38 4.38
CA HIS A 170 -7.19 -23.05 3.47
C HIS A 170 -6.54 -24.10 2.57
N GLY A 171 -5.31 -24.53 2.88
CA GLY A 171 -4.62 -25.56 2.11
C GLY A 171 -4.35 -25.15 0.66
N VAL A 172 -3.85 -23.95 0.44
CA VAL A 172 -3.65 -23.34 -0.91
C VAL A 172 -2.87 -24.25 -1.84
N LEU A 173 -1.83 -24.93 -1.34
CA LEU A 173 -0.99 -25.78 -2.18
C LEU A 173 -1.60 -27.16 -2.39
N VAL A 174 -2.12 -27.77 -1.33
CA VAL A 174 -2.71 -29.12 -1.42
C VAL A 174 -3.98 -29.14 -2.27
N ARG A 175 -4.73 -28.03 -2.34
CA ARG A 175 -5.93 -27.91 -3.19
C ARG A 175 -5.64 -28.04 -4.68
N GLN A 176 -4.41 -27.75 -5.11
CA GLN A 176 -4.02 -27.81 -6.52
C GLN A 176 -3.65 -29.20 -6.98
N LEU A 177 -3.43 -30.13 -6.07
CA LEU A 177 -3.12 -31.51 -6.42
C LEU A 177 -4.41 -32.29 -6.78
N PRO A 178 -4.43 -33.02 -7.91
CA PRO A 178 -5.60 -33.77 -8.32
C PRO A 178 -5.87 -34.94 -7.38
N ASN A 179 -7.14 -35.15 -7.05
CA ASN A 179 -7.65 -36.32 -6.28
C ASN A 179 -7.04 -36.53 -4.87
N VAL A 180 -6.36 -35.53 -4.32
CA VAL A 180 -5.70 -35.63 -3.01
C VAL A 180 -6.67 -35.35 -1.88
N LEU A 181 -7.65 -34.48 -2.06
CA LEU A 181 -8.68 -34.18 -1.06
C LEU A 181 -9.90 -35.10 -1.25
N THR A 182 -10.58 -35.38 -0.14
CA THR A 182 -11.90 -35.99 -0.21
C THR A 182 -12.89 -35.08 -0.94
N ASP A 183 -13.98 -35.64 -1.48
CA ASP A 183 -14.97 -34.89 -2.22
C ASP A 183 -15.69 -33.90 -1.29
N PHE A 184 -15.98 -32.70 -1.84
CA PHE A 184 -16.75 -31.70 -1.11
C PHE A 184 -18.21 -32.17 -0.98
N GLN A 185 -18.73 -32.10 0.23
CA GLN A 185 -20.14 -32.32 0.50
C GLN A 185 -20.84 -30.99 0.75
N ALA A 186 -21.82 -30.64 -0.07
CA ALA A 186 -22.61 -29.42 0.15
C ALA A 186 -23.45 -29.57 1.42
N GLY A 187 -23.73 -28.45 2.10
CA GLY A 187 -24.57 -28.40 3.28
C GLY A 187 -23.99 -27.65 4.46
N GLU A 188 -24.52 -27.94 5.65
CA GLU A 188 -24.15 -27.24 6.88
C GLU A 188 -22.71 -27.54 7.31
N LYS A 189 -21.94 -26.51 7.64
CA LYS A 189 -20.58 -26.59 8.17
C LYS A 189 -20.48 -25.86 9.49
N GLY A 190 -19.69 -26.41 10.41
CA GLY A 190 -19.32 -25.74 11.64
C GLY A 190 -18.32 -24.59 11.37
N ALA A 191 -18.46 -23.52 12.12
CA ALA A 191 -17.55 -22.40 12.09
C ALA A 191 -17.45 -21.74 13.46
N SER A 192 -16.45 -20.89 13.67
CA SER A 192 -16.37 -20.09 14.89
C SER A 192 -15.90 -18.66 14.62
N PHE A 193 -16.30 -17.73 15.49
CA PHE A 193 -15.96 -16.33 15.44
C PHE A 193 -15.81 -15.75 16.84
N THR A 194 -14.85 -14.86 17.06
CA THR A 194 -14.60 -14.23 18.37
C THR A 194 -14.82 -12.72 18.28
N VAL A 195 -15.46 -12.14 19.30
CA VAL A 195 -15.69 -10.71 19.46
C VAL A 195 -15.16 -10.27 20.82
N ILE A 196 -14.47 -9.14 20.86
CA ILE A 196 -13.95 -8.52 22.07
C ILE A 196 -14.75 -7.24 22.34
N GLY A 197 -15.36 -7.16 23.50
CA GLY A 197 -16.20 -6.02 23.92
C GLY A 197 -17.61 -6.06 23.31
N GLY A 198 -18.43 -5.15 23.81
CA GLY A 198 -19.85 -5.07 23.46
C GLY A 198 -20.72 -6.03 24.27
N ASP A 199 -21.85 -6.38 23.69
CA ASP A 199 -22.86 -7.21 24.34
C ASP A 199 -22.93 -8.58 23.64
N LEU A 200 -23.11 -9.65 24.43
CA LEU A 200 -23.34 -10.99 23.90
C LEU A 200 -24.61 -11.01 23.05
N LYS A 201 -24.50 -11.48 21.82
CA LYS A 201 -25.67 -11.66 20.95
C LYS A 201 -26.50 -12.86 21.39
N LYS A 202 -27.81 -12.70 21.29
CA LYS A 202 -28.76 -13.78 21.60
C LYS A 202 -28.55 -14.95 20.65
N ALA A 203 -28.50 -16.16 21.21
CA ALA A 203 -28.41 -17.38 20.43
C ALA A 203 -29.62 -17.57 19.50
N ASN A 204 -29.39 -18.15 18.34
CA ASN A 204 -30.41 -18.58 17.37
C ASN A 204 -29.95 -19.88 16.69
N GLU A 205 -30.64 -20.30 15.66
CA GLU A 205 -30.29 -21.54 14.91
C GLU A 205 -28.92 -21.50 14.25
N THR A 206 -28.44 -20.30 13.90
CA THR A 206 -27.18 -20.11 13.17
C THR A 206 -26.00 -19.84 14.09
N ILE A 207 -26.16 -19.08 15.19
CA ILE A 207 -25.09 -18.71 16.10
C ILE A 207 -25.42 -19.07 17.54
N GLN A 208 -24.41 -19.60 18.27
CA GLN A 208 -24.45 -19.82 19.70
C GLN A 208 -23.23 -19.16 20.34
N GLY A 209 -23.44 -18.09 21.09
CA GLY A 209 -22.39 -17.30 21.73
C GLY A 209 -22.28 -17.61 23.21
N LYS A 210 -21.04 -17.55 23.73
CA LYS A 210 -20.76 -17.60 25.18
C LYS A 210 -19.66 -16.62 25.53
N GLN A 211 -19.72 -16.06 26.70
CA GLN A 211 -18.58 -15.34 27.27
C GLN A 211 -17.50 -16.35 27.64
N VAL A 212 -16.24 -16.05 27.27
CA VAL A 212 -15.11 -16.91 27.64
C VAL A 212 -14.80 -16.71 29.12
N PRO A 213 -14.91 -17.75 29.98
CA PRO A 213 -14.76 -17.60 31.41
C PRO A 213 -13.38 -17.13 31.83
N GLY A 214 -13.31 -16.09 32.65
CA GLY A 214 -12.04 -15.53 33.17
C GLY A 214 -11.14 -14.87 32.14
N VAL A 215 -11.65 -14.59 30.93
CA VAL A 215 -10.93 -13.87 29.87
C VAL A 215 -11.61 -12.54 29.62
N GLN A 216 -10.89 -11.45 29.91
CA GLN A 216 -11.31 -10.09 29.62
C GLN A 216 -10.10 -9.18 29.51
N TYR A 217 -10.23 -8.09 28.75
CA TYR A 217 -9.20 -7.07 28.63
C TYR A 217 -9.60 -5.81 29.38
N SER A 218 -8.77 -5.40 30.35
CA SER A 218 -8.98 -4.16 31.12
C SER A 218 -8.03 -3.08 30.60
N VAL A 219 -8.56 -1.97 30.13
CA VAL A 219 -7.80 -0.85 29.56
C VAL A 219 -8.08 0.42 30.34
N LYS A 220 -7.02 1.15 30.75
CA LYS A 220 -7.13 2.44 31.42
C LYS A 220 -7.10 3.57 30.40
N PHE A 221 -8.09 4.45 30.48
CA PHE A 221 -8.20 5.66 29.65
C PHE A 221 -8.02 6.91 30.50
N PRO A 222 -7.28 7.93 29.99
CA PRO A 222 -7.24 9.22 30.63
C PRO A 222 -8.57 9.96 30.37
N VAL A 223 -9.22 10.36 31.46
CA VAL A 223 -10.41 11.20 31.41
C VAL A 223 -10.09 12.53 32.08
N LYS A 224 -10.39 13.64 31.43
CA LYS A 224 -10.25 14.97 32.03
C LYS A 224 -11.50 15.25 32.86
N LYS A 225 -11.32 15.36 34.20
CA LYS A 225 -12.35 15.77 35.11
C LYS A 225 -11.84 17.00 35.92
N ASN A 226 -12.54 18.12 35.81
CA ASN A 226 -12.17 19.36 36.49
C ASN A 226 -10.71 19.81 36.30
N LYS A 227 -10.22 19.81 35.03
CA LYS A 227 -8.83 20.10 34.62
C LYS A 227 -7.77 19.09 35.12
N LYS A 228 -8.13 18.07 35.92
CA LYS A 228 -7.24 16.98 36.30
C LYS A 228 -7.45 15.78 35.42
N GLN A 229 -6.35 15.06 35.12
CA GLN A 229 -6.39 13.83 34.37
C GLN A 229 -6.60 12.66 35.35
N GLU A 230 -7.75 12.01 35.23
CA GLU A 230 -8.06 10.77 35.94
C GLU A 230 -7.95 9.57 35.00
N TRP A 231 -7.62 8.41 35.53
CA TRP A 231 -7.56 7.16 34.77
C TRP A 231 -8.76 6.29 35.09
N VAL A 232 -9.60 6.04 34.10
CA VAL A 232 -10.78 5.17 34.24
C VAL A 232 -10.49 3.84 33.56
N SER A 233 -10.72 2.75 34.26
CA SER A 233 -10.63 1.39 33.71
C SER A 233 -11.92 1.05 32.98
N LYS A 234 -11.79 0.43 31.81
CA LYS A 234 -12.89 -0.16 31.05
C LYS A 234 -12.55 -1.60 30.71
N ASP A 235 -13.48 -2.50 31.01
CA ASP A 235 -13.33 -3.90 30.73
C ASP A 235 -14.04 -4.28 29.43
N TYR A 236 -13.37 -5.16 28.69
CA TYR A 236 -13.85 -5.69 27.43
C TYR A 236 -13.93 -7.21 27.56
N PRO A 237 -15.14 -7.79 27.76
CA PRO A 237 -15.34 -9.23 27.76
C PRO A 237 -15.03 -9.83 26.40
N VAL A 238 -14.67 -11.10 26.38
CA VAL A 238 -14.45 -11.87 25.17
C VAL A 238 -15.63 -12.81 24.95
N TYR A 239 -16.23 -12.75 23.78
CA TYR A 239 -17.33 -13.61 23.37
C TYR A 239 -16.89 -14.52 22.23
N HIS A 240 -17.06 -15.82 22.43
CA HIS A 240 -16.81 -16.82 21.39
C HIS A 240 -18.16 -17.34 20.85
N TYR A 241 -18.30 -17.38 19.53
CA TYR A 241 -19.48 -17.83 18.84
C TYR A 241 -19.16 -19.09 18.04
N ASP A 242 -19.86 -20.18 18.33
CA ASP A 242 -19.98 -21.30 17.42
C ASP A 242 -21.09 -20.95 16.40
N ALA A 243 -20.84 -21.21 15.14
CA ALA A 243 -21.72 -20.83 14.03
C ALA A 243 -21.92 -22.01 13.08
N LYS A 244 -23.09 -22.04 12.41
CA LYS A 244 -23.44 -22.96 11.34
C LYS A 244 -23.58 -22.15 10.04
N ILE A 245 -22.89 -22.60 8.99
CA ILE A 245 -22.94 -22.00 7.67
C ILE A 245 -23.36 -23.05 6.64
N ASP A 246 -24.20 -22.67 5.69
CA ASP A 246 -24.61 -23.56 4.59
C ASP A 246 -23.75 -23.24 3.36
N LEU A 247 -22.80 -24.13 3.05
CA LEU A 247 -21.93 -24.02 1.88
C LEU A 247 -22.43 -24.96 0.77
N LYS A 248 -22.83 -24.36 -0.35
CA LYS A 248 -23.26 -25.09 -1.55
C LYS A 248 -22.09 -25.52 -2.43
N GLU A 249 -20.97 -24.84 -2.34
CA GLU A 249 -19.77 -25.08 -3.15
C GLU A 249 -18.50 -24.74 -2.36
N ASP A 250 -17.39 -25.39 -2.68
CA ASP A 250 -16.07 -25.15 -2.09
C ASP A 250 -15.32 -24.06 -2.90
N THR A 251 -15.91 -22.87 -2.96
CA THR A 251 -15.29 -21.70 -3.61
C THR A 251 -15.03 -20.61 -2.62
N TYR A 252 -14.02 -19.76 -2.90
CA TYR A 252 -13.75 -18.60 -2.05
C TYR A 252 -14.95 -17.64 -1.99
N ARG A 253 -15.70 -17.49 -3.08
CA ARG A 253 -16.92 -16.70 -3.14
C ARG A 253 -17.97 -17.16 -2.11
N ALA A 254 -18.23 -18.45 -2.02
CA ALA A 254 -19.17 -19.03 -1.07
C ALA A 254 -18.70 -18.83 0.38
N HIS A 255 -17.42 -19.08 0.64
CA HIS A 255 -16.81 -18.84 1.95
C HIS A 255 -16.86 -17.36 2.36
N SER A 256 -16.52 -16.44 1.47
CA SER A 256 -16.58 -15.00 1.73
C SER A 256 -17.99 -14.53 2.07
N LYS A 257 -19.01 -15.03 1.36
CA LYS A 257 -20.41 -14.74 1.65
C LYS A 257 -20.81 -15.21 3.05
N ALA A 258 -20.40 -16.42 3.44
CA ALA A 258 -20.66 -16.98 4.77
C ALA A 258 -19.96 -16.17 5.88
N ILE A 259 -18.70 -15.76 5.67
CA ILE A 259 -17.96 -14.89 6.59
C ILE A 259 -18.76 -13.62 6.88
N HIS A 260 -19.23 -12.91 5.84
CA HIS A 260 -19.98 -11.68 6.00
C HIS A 260 -21.32 -11.88 6.65
N GLN A 261 -22.00 -12.98 6.39
CA GLN A 261 -23.27 -13.34 7.03
C GLN A 261 -23.11 -13.48 8.55
N ILE A 262 -22.19 -14.32 9.01
CA ILE A 262 -21.92 -14.54 10.44
C ILE A 262 -21.44 -13.24 11.11
N ARG A 263 -20.48 -12.55 10.47
CA ARG A 263 -19.97 -11.28 11.00
C ARG A 263 -21.08 -10.24 11.19
N SER A 264 -22.08 -10.20 10.29
CA SER A 264 -23.24 -9.32 10.44
C SER A 264 -24.13 -9.69 11.63
N MET A 265 -24.26 -10.97 11.96
CA MET A 265 -25.06 -11.46 13.09
C MET A 265 -24.41 -11.12 14.45
N VAL A 266 -23.08 -11.23 14.54
CA VAL A 266 -22.35 -11.09 15.81
C VAL A 266 -21.88 -9.65 16.07
N SER A 267 -21.80 -8.80 15.06
CA SER A 267 -21.31 -7.40 15.18
C SER A 267 -22.25 -6.54 16.03
N ASN A 268 -21.64 -5.62 16.78
CA ASN A 268 -22.37 -4.64 17.59
C ASN A 268 -21.60 -3.32 17.68
N SER A 269 -22.31 -2.23 18.03
CA SER A 269 -21.77 -0.86 18.06
C SER A 269 -20.76 -0.60 19.18
N LYS A 270 -20.62 -1.51 20.14
CA LYS A 270 -19.68 -1.39 21.29
C LYS A 270 -18.49 -2.33 21.16
N MET A 271 -18.41 -3.08 20.08
CA MET A 271 -17.32 -3.99 19.77
C MET A 271 -16.00 -3.22 19.69
N ALA A 272 -14.96 -3.74 20.34
CA ALA A 272 -13.63 -3.15 20.38
C ALA A 272 -12.65 -3.86 19.45
N ASP A 273 -12.85 -5.17 19.24
CA ASP A 273 -12.11 -5.99 18.28
C ASP A 273 -12.89 -7.26 17.91
N HIS A 274 -12.44 -8.00 16.90
CA HIS A 274 -13.07 -9.25 16.46
C HIS A 274 -12.10 -10.10 15.64
N SER A 275 -12.47 -11.36 15.38
CA SER A 275 -11.76 -12.20 14.41
C SER A 275 -11.73 -11.55 13.03
N GLU A 276 -10.61 -11.59 12.34
CA GLU A 276 -10.45 -11.08 10.98
C GLU A 276 -11.30 -11.88 9.98
N GLY A 277 -11.31 -13.20 10.10
CA GLY A 277 -12.10 -14.10 9.28
C GLY A 277 -12.93 -15.09 10.11
N LEU A 278 -13.63 -15.95 9.42
CA LEU A 278 -14.39 -17.06 10.01
C LEU A 278 -13.51 -18.31 10.01
N LEU A 279 -13.32 -18.90 11.17
CA LEU A 279 -12.67 -20.21 11.28
C LEU A 279 -13.69 -21.29 10.89
N VAL A 280 -13.64 -21.73 9.65
CA VAL A 280 -14.51 -22.81 9.13
C VAL A 280 -13.87 -24.16 9.39
N PHE A 281 -14.68 -25.13 9.82
CA PHE A 281 -14.24 -26.50 9.96
C PHE A 281 -14.49 -27.25 8.65
N PRO A 282 -13.46 -27.46 7.81
CA PRO A 282 -13.66 -28.16 6.57
C PRO A 282 -13.95 -29.64 6.84
N GLU A 283 -14.93 -30.18 6.15
CA GLU A 283 -15.14 -31.64 6.16
C GLU A 283 -14.17 -32.33 5.19
N ARG A 284 -13.65 -31.60 4.20
CA ARG A 284 -12.62 -32.12 3.31
C ARG A 284 -11.31 -32.33 4.09
N MET A 285 -10.69 -33.44 3.82
CA MET A 285 -9.37 -33.77 4.34
C MET A 285 -8.53 -34.44 3.26
N ILE A 286 -7.24 -34.48 3.43
CA ILE A 286 -6.36 -35.26 2.55
C ILE A 286 -6.65 -36.74 2.65
N LYS A 287 -6.63 -37.43 1.52
CA LYS A 287 -6.58 -38.87 1.43
C LYS A 287 -5.17 -39.30 1.79
N THR A 288 -5.02 -40.15 2.83
CA THR A 288 -3.72 -40.62 3.32
C THR A 288 -3.52 -42.11 2.99
N ALA A 289 -2.32 -42.61 3.10
CA ALA A 289 -2.04 -44.04 2.87
C ALA A 289 -2.70 -44.91 3.98
N THR A 290 -2.68 -44.43 5.20
CA THR A 290 -3.32 -45.07 6.39
C THR A 290 -3.98 -43.97 7.20
N ASN A 291 -5.31 -44.07 7.40
CA ASN A 291 -6.03 -43.12 8.26
C ASN A 291 -5.90 -43.58 9.72
N SER A 292 -5.40 -42.74 10.59
CA SER A 292 -5.30 -42.95 12.03
C SER A 292 -6.19 -41.99 12.79
N ASP A 293 -6.79 -42.44 13.89
CA ASP A 293 -7.49 -41.57 14.83
C ASP A 293 -6.54 -40.84 15.80
N ASP A 294 -5.27 -41.30 15.86
CA ASP A 294 -4.21 -40.64 16.64
C ASP A 294 -3.76 -39.37 15.94
N PRO A 295 -4.00 -38.18 16.49
CA PRO A 295 -3.59 -36.93 15.90
C PRO A 295 -2.07 -36.75 15.84
N SER A 296 -1.30 -37.54 16.57
CA SER A 296 0.17 -37.53 16.55
C SER A 296 0.79 -38.37 15.43
N ALA A 297 -0.01 -39.18 14.74
CA ALA A 297 0.45 -40.03 13.65
C ALA A 297 0.87 -39.16 12.42
N LEU A 298 2.13 -39.18 12.07
CA LEU A 298 2.70 -38.39 10.94
C LEU A 298 1.97 -38.67 9.60
N ALA A 299 1.50 -39.93 9.42
CA ALA A 299 0.77 -40.33 8.21
C ALA A 299 -0.52 -39.51 7.97
N ASN A 300 -1.14 -38.95 9.01
CA ASN A 300 -2.32 -38.09 8.87
C ASN A 300 -2.02 -36.76 8.17
N TYR A 301 -0.77 -36.36 8.05
CA TYR A 301 -0.33 -35.10 7.47
C TYR A 301 0.34 -35.27 6.11
N LEU A 302 0.39 -36.50 5.58
CA LEU A 302 0.99 -36.83 4.28
C LEU A 302 -0.10 -37.24 3.28
N PRO A 303 -0.32 -36.47 2.21
CA PRO A 303 -1.21 -36.86 1.13
C PRO A 303 -0.71 -38.15 0.46
N LYS A 304 -1.63 -39.06 0.15
CA LYS A 304 -1.31 -40.29 -0.54
C LYS A 304 -0.60 -40.04 -1.85
N GLY A 305 0.62 -40.59 -2.01
CA GLY A 305 1.45 -40.43 -3.20
C GLY A 305 2.40 -39.24 -3.16
N PHE A 306 2.41 -38.44 -2.09
CA PHE A 306 3.29 -37.29 -1.96
C PHE A 306 4.02 -37.32 -0.61
N GLU A 307 5.26 -37.80 -0.60
CA GLU A 307 6.03 -37.96 0.63
C GLU A 307 6.71 -36.65 1.08
N ASN A 308 6.86 -35.66 0.20
CA ASN A 308 7.56 -34.39 0.46
C ASN A 308 6.66 -33.18 0.54
N LEU A 309 5.33 -33.40 0.69
CA LEU A 309 4.36 -32.35 1.02
C LEU A 309 3.65 -32.74 2.31
N PHE A 310 3.85 -31.95 3.36
CA PHE A 310 3.11 -32.08 4.62
C PHE A 310 1.96 -31.08 4.66
N VAL A 311 0.79 -31.49 5.14
CA VAL A 311 -0.41 -30.64 5.29
C VAL A 311 -0.65 -30.40 6.78
N LEU A 312 -0.15 -29.26 7.27
CA LEU A 312 -0.17 -28.87 8.69
C LEU A 312 -1.25 -27.81 8.96
N ASN A 313 -2.48 -28.16 8.63
CA ASN A 313 -3.64 -27.28 8.75
C ASN A 313 -4.94 -28.07 8.91
N ALA A 314 -6.09 -27.39 8.76
CA ALA A 314 -7.42 -27.97 8.92
C ALA A 314 -7.77 -29.12 7.96
N TYR A 315 -6.98 -29.33 6.91
CA TYR A 315 -7.18 -30.39 5.91
C TYR A 315 -6.41 -31.68 6.23
N ALA A 316 -5.70 -31.77 7.36
CA ALA A 316 -5.03 -33.00 7.78
C ALA A 316 -6.00 -34.20 7.82
N GLY A 317 -5.54 -35.39 7.45
CA GLY A 317 -6.32 -36.61 7.28
C GLY A 317 -6.69 -37.32 8.60
N ILE A 318 -7.02 -36.55 9.63
CA ILE A 318 -7.46 -37.07 10.94
C ILE A 318 -8.90 -37.52 10.84
N LYS A 319 -9.14 -38.80 10.99
CA LYS A 319 -10.46 -39.41 10.78
C LYS A 319 -11.48 -39.01 11.84
N ASN A 320 -11.09 -38.97 13.12
CA ASN A 320 -11.96 -38.52 14.20
C ASN A 320 -12.28 -37.04 14.09
N GLU A 321 -13.51 -36.71 13.71
CA GLU A 321 -13.97 -35.34 13.47
C GLU A 321 -13.88 -34.45 14.72
N THR A 322 -14.24 -34.98 15.88
CA THR A 322 -14.17 -34.22 17.15
C THR A 322 -12.74 -33.83 17.47
N THR A 323 -11.81 -34.76 17.34
CA THR A 323 -10.36 -34.49 17.52
C THR A 323 -9.87 -33.47 16.52
N ARG A 324 -10.24 -33.58 15.23
CA ARG A 324 -9.87 -32.63 14.19
C ARG A 324 -10.40 -31.23 14.52
N HIS A 325 -11.67 -31.07 14.90
CA HIS A 325 -12.25 -29.78 15.27
C HIS A 325 -11.56 -29.18 16.50
N GLN A 326 -11.19 -29.98 17.51
CA GLN A 326 -10.44 -29.49 18.67
C GLN A 326 -9.08 -28.93 18.30
N LEU A 327 -8.35 -29.58 17.38
CA LEU A 327 -7.07 -29.11 16.89
C LEU A 327 -7.19 -27.80 16.08
N ILE A 328 -8.25 -27.67 15.28
CA ILE A 328 -8.51 -26.45 14.49
C ILE A 328 -8.93 -25.30 15.40
N LYS A 329 -9.77 -25.54 16.41
CA LYS A 329 -10.22 -24.52 17.37
C LYS A 329 -9.09 -23.95 18.23
N SER A 330 -8.05 -24.75 18.48
CA SER A 330 -6.94 -24.31 19.31
C SER A 330 -5.58 -24.54 18.64
N PRO A 331 -4.92 -23.48 18.16
CA PRO A 331 -3.57 -23.55 17.59
C PRO A 331 -2.54 -24.19 18.54
N TYR A 332 -2.76 -24.05 19.84
CA TYR A 332 -1.85 -24.59 20.88
C TYR A 332 -1.84 -26.10 20.95
N ARG A 333 -2.94 -26.75 20.56
CA ARG A 333 -3.05 -28.24 20.47
C ARG A 333 -2.33 -28.79 19.25
N LEU A 334 -2.27 -27.99 18.14
CA LEU A 334 -1.58 -28.38 16.91
C LEU A 334 -0.08 -28.10 16.95
N ALA A 335 0.38 -27.16 17.77
CA ALA A 335 1.78 -26.75 17.87
C ALA A 335 2.78 -27.90 18.09
N PRO A 336 2.54 -28.91 18.96
CA PRO A 336 3.44 -30.08 19.12
C PRO A 336 3.64 -30.86 17.82
N MET A 337 2.60 -30.95 16.98
CA MET A 337 2.70 -31.65 15.69
C MET A 337 3.61 -30.90 14.70
N GLY A 338 3.66 -29.55 14.81
CA GLY A 338 4.62 -28.77 14.07
C GLY A 338 6.08 -29.21 14.34
N LYS A 339 6.42 -29.50 15.59
CA LYS A 339 7.75 -30.02 15.94
C LYS A 339 8.05 -31.38 15.30
N VAL A 340 7.09 -32.29 15.30
CA VAL A 340 7.22 -33.62 14.70
C VAL A 340 7.42 -33.50 13.19
N ILE A 341 6.60 -32.71 12.52
CA ILE A 341 6.66 -32.48 11.07
C ILE A 341 7.94 -31.76 10.69
N GLY A 342 8.36 -30.73 11.45
CA GLY A 342 9.62 -30.04 11.20
C GLY A 342 10.85 -30.96 11.25
N ALA A 343 10.86 -31.87 12.22
CA ALA A 343 11.90 -32.87 12.33
C ALA A 343 11.91 -33.86 11.14
N ALA A 344 10.74 -34.37 10.76
CA ALA A 344 10.58 -35.27 9.62
C ALA A 344 10.93 -34.59 8.28
N ALA A 345 10.53 -33.33 8.12
CA ALA A 345 10.83 -32.54 6.93
C ALA A 345 12.34 -32.29 6.76
N ALA A 346 13.06 -31.97 7.83
CA ALA A 346 14.52 -31.82 7.80
C ALA A 346 15.24 -33.13 7.45
N GLU A 347 14.82 -34.23 8.06
CA GLU A 347 15.38 -35.54 7.77
C GLU A 347 15.12 -35.93 6.30
N LEU A 348 13.93 -35.73 5.79
CA LEU A 348 13.59 -36.03 4.40
C LEU A 348 14.41 -35.12 3.44
N ALA A 349 14.51 -33.84 3.75
CA ALA A 349 15.26 -32.89 2.93
C ALA A 349 16.74 -33.21 2.82
N SER A 350 17.35 -33.76 3.91
CA SER A 350 18.75 -34.21 3.89
C SER A 350 19.02 -35.37 2.94
N LYS A 351 17.98 -36.16 2.64
CA LYS A 351 18.02 -37.32 1.75
C LYS A 351 17.50 -37.03 0.33
N THR A 352 16.94 -35.82 0.11
CA THR A 352 16.31 -35.43 -1.14
C THR A 352 17.25 -34.52 -1.93
N ALA A 353 17.47 -34.82 -3.20
CA ALA A 353 18.23 -33.96 -4.10
C ALA A 353 17.45 -32.68 -4.42
N VAL A 354 18.18 -31.58 -4.71
CA VAL A 354 17.56 -30.36 -5.18
C VAL A 354 16.89 -30.58 -6.53
N PRO A 355 15.61 -30.21 -6.73
CA PRO A 355 14.95 -30.32 -8.01
C PRO A 355 15.66 -29.46 -9.07
N THR A 356 16.10 -30.07 -10.18
CA THR A 356 16.84 -29.36 -11.24
C THR A 356 15.94 -28.57 -12.18
N LYS A 357 14.73 -29.04 -12.40
CA LYS A 357 13.69 -28.38 -13.17
C LYS A 357 12.41 -28.35 -12.36
N ILE A 358 11.75 -27.21 -12.37
CA ILE A 358 10.44 -27.03 -11.74
C ILE A 358 9.53 -26.27 -12.70
N ASP A 359 8.24 -26.62 -12.71
CA ASP A 359 7.24 -26.00 -13.60
C ASP A 359 5.84 -26.08 -12.96
N TYR A 360 4.86 -25.46 -13.56
CA TYR A 360 3.45 -25.64 -13.18
C TYR A 360 2.97 -27.07 -13.47
N LEU A 361 1.89 -27.45 -12.80
CA LEU A 361 1.08 -28.56 -13.28
C LEU A 361 0.61 -28.24 -14.70
N SER A 362 0.64 -29.25 -15.59
CA SER A 362 0.39 -29.04 -17.02
C SER A 362 -0.96 -28.35 -17.29
N SER A 363 -0.93 -27.32 -18.14
CA SER A 363 -2.10 -26.63 -18.66
C SER A 363 -2.76 -27.42 -19.80
N THR A 364 -4.10 -27.42 -19.84
CA THR A 364 -4.91 -28.04 -20.91
C THR A 364 -5.78 -27.01 -21.63
N GLY A 365 -5.74 -25.74 -21.22
CA GLY A 365 -6.60 -24.67 -21.72
C GLY A 365 -6.25 -24.18 -23.13
N GLU A 366 -7.25 -23.69 -23.85
CA GLU A 366 -7.05 -23.05 -25.17
C GLU A 366 -6.61 -21.58 -24.99
N LYS A 367 -5.63 -21.15 -25.79
CA LYS A 367 -5.15 -19.77 -25.82
C LYS A 367 -6.19 -18.84 -26.43
N GLY A 368 -6.84 -18.03 -25.63
CA GLY A 368 -7.83 -17.04 -26.05
C GLY A 368 -7.21 -15.68 -26.46
N LYS A 369 -8.08 -14.72 -26.79
CA LYS A 369 -7.70 -13.32 -27.13
C LYS A 369 -7.34 -12.47 -25.91
N LEU A 370 -7.75 -12.87 -24.71
CA LEU A 370 -7.47 -12.16 -23.48
C LEU A 370 -6.01 -12.37 -23.06
N ILE A 371 -5.34 -11.27 -22.67
CA ILE A 371 -3.96 -11.26 -22.23
C ILE A 371 -3.95 -11.08 -20.71
N VAL A 372 -3.32 -12.01 -20.02
CA VAL A 372 -3.07 -11.94 -18.58
C VAL A 372 -1.72 -11.28 -18.37
N SER A 373 -1.68 -10.24 -17.53
CA SER A 373 -0.45 -9.54 -17.13
C SER A 373 -0.39 -9.42 -15.62
N GLY A 374 0.69 -9.92 -15.02
CA GLY A 374 0.98 -9.74 -13.61
C GLY A 374 1.51 -8.34 -13.29
N SER A 375 1.56 -8.00 -12.01
CA SER A 375 2.31 -6.84 -11.55
C SER A 375 3.79 -6.97 -11.92
N ALA A 376 4.44 -5.86 -12.27
CA ALA A 376 5.86 -5.86 -12.62
C ALA A 376 6.73 -6.38 -11.45
N ASN A 377 7.73 -7.19 -11.77
CA ASN A 377 8.69 -7.65 -10.78
C ASN A 377 9.59 -6.50 -10.32
N SER A 378 9.91 -6.49 -9.03
CA SER A 378 10.87 -5.55 -8.47
C SER A 378 12.28 -5.81 -9.01
N PHE A 379 13.02 -4.72 -9.26
CA PHE A 379 14.45 -4.78 -9.61
C PHE A 379 15.30 -5.58 -8.60
N ARG A 380 14.87 -5.72 -7.35
CA ARG A 380 15.57 -6.51 -6.31
C ARG A 380 15.74 -7.99 -6.65
N PHE A 381 15.02 -8.47 -7.63
CA PHE A 381 15.12 -9.85 -8.12
C PHE A 381 15.84 -9.98 -9.47
N ASN A 382 16.34 -8.87 -10.05
CA ASN A 382 17.00 -8.90 -11.36
C ASN A 382 18.28 -9.77 -11.38
N ASP A 383 19.01 -9.79 -10.26
CA ASP A 383 20.24 -10.60 -10.10
C ASP A 383 19.95 -12.07 -9.73
N ARG A 384 18.69 -12.48 -9.66
CA ARG A 384 18.30 -13.86 -9.33
C ARG A 384 18.20 -14.70 -10.60
N PRO A 385 18.47 -16.01 -10.49
CA PRO A 385 18.19 -16.93 -11.60
C PRO A 385 16.76 -16.78 -12.06
N GLN A 386 16.56 -16.75 -13.36
CA GLN A 386 15.23 -16.66 -13.96
C GLN A 386 14.74 -18.05 -14.36
N LEU A 387 13.51 -18.36 -14.04
CA LEU A 387 12.83 -19.61 -14.38
C LEU A 387 11.83 -19.36 -15.49
N GLU A 388 11.97 -20.07 -16.58
CA GLU A 388 10.95 -20.15 -17.61
C GLU A 388 9.90 -21.17 -17.20
N LEU A 389 8.67 -20.72 -17.04
CA LEU A 389 7.53 -21.52 -16.61
C LEU A 389 6.50 -21.60 -17.75
N SER A 390 5.93 -22.77 -17.91
CA SER A 390 4.95 -23.09 -18.95
C SER A 390 3.65 -22.28 -18.81
N ASP A 391 2.76 -22.43 -19.78
CA ASP A 391 1.40 -21.88 -19.71
C ASP A 391 0.67 -22.37 -18.47
N LEU A 392 -0.16 -21.48 -17.88
CA LEU A 392 -0.92 -21.77 -16.68
C LEU A 392 -2.41 -21.49 -16.88
N ASP A 393 -3.25 -22.47 -16.54
CA ASP A 393 -4.71 -22.31 -16.52
C ASP A 393 -5.18 -21.60 -15.26
N LEU A 394 -5.58 -20.33 -15.37
CA LEU A 394 -6.17 -19.60 -14.26
C LEU A 394 -7.70 -19.73 -14.26
N PRO A 395 -8.33 -20.21 -13.18
CA PRO A 395 -9.78 -20.33 -13.10
C PRO A 395 -10.46 -18.97 -13.17
N VAL A 396 -11.58 -18.87 -13.90
CA VAL A 396 -12.45 -17.70 -13.86
C VAL A 396 -13.37 -17.81 -12.65
N LEU A 397 -13.17 -16.95 -11.66
CA LEU A 397 -13.88 -16.95 -10.38
C LEU A 397 -15.26 -16.28 -10.47
N GLY A 398 -15.50 -15.53 -11.55
CA GLY A 398 -16.77 -14.89 -11.83
C GLY A 398 -16.65 -13.65 -12.71
N ARG A 399 -17.81 -13.03 -12.99
CA ARG A 399 -17.92 -11.80 -13.77
C ARG A 399 -18.87 -10.81 -13.08
N TRP A 400 -18.44 -9.56 -13.00
CA TRP A 400 -19.23 -8.46 -12.47
C TRP A 400 -19.25 -7.29 -13.47
N ASP A 401 -20.20 -6.38 -13.27
CA ASP A 401 -20.28 -5.17 -14.08
C ASP A 401 -19.14 -4.21 -13.67
N VAL A 402 -18.95 -4.02 -12.36
CA VAL A 402 -17.87 -3.21 -11.78
C VAL A 402 -17.09 -4.00 -10.74
N VAL A 403 -15.76 -3.97 -10.86
CA VAL A 403 -14.85 -4.53 -9.86
C VAL A 403 -14.01 -3.41 -9.26
N VAL A 404 -14.11 -3.21 -7.95
CA VAL A 404 -13.31 -2.24 -7.19
C VAL A 404 -12.19 -2.96 -6.47
N VAL A 405 -10.94 -2.65 -6.80
CA VAL A 405 -9.75 -3.26 -6.21
C VAL A 405 -9.15 -2.35 -5.17
N GLY A 406 -9.27 -2.73 -3.91
CA GLY A 406 -8.94 -1.94 -2.72
C GLY A 406 -10.18 -1.35 -2.06
N GLY A 407 -10.47 -1.79 -0.84
CA GLY A 407 -11.58 -1.30 -0.01
C GLY A 407 -11.19 -0.14 0.91
N GLY A 408 -10.20 0.67 0.49
CA GLY A 408 -9.62 1.77 1.26
C GLY A 408 -10.54 2.98 1.43
N THR A 409 -9.93 4.15 1.70
CA THR A 409 -10.66 5.42 1.97
C THR A 409 -11.57 5.82 0.81
N SER A 410 -11.14 5.63 -0.43
CA SER A 410 -11.92 5.93 -1.64
C SER A 410 -12.61 4.70 -2.23
N GLY A 411 -12.03 3.51 -2.07
CA GLY A 411 -12.55 2.29 -2.70
C GLY A 411 -13.84 1.77 -2.07
N ALA A 412 -13.95 1.78 -0.75
CA ALA A 412 -15.20 1.36 -0.07
C ALA A 412 -16.41 2.25 -0.48
N PRO A 413 -16.29 3.60 -0.52
CA PRO A 413 -17.34 4.45 -1.10
C PRO A 413 -17.61 4.17 -2.57
N ALA A 414 -16.58 3.86 -3.38
CA ALA A 414 -16.76 3.56 -4.81
C ALA A 414 -17.56 2.28 -5.02
N ALA A 415 -17.26 1.21 -4.29
CA ALA A 415 -18.03 -0.03 -4.35
C ALA A 415 -19.48 0.17 -3.93
N LEU A 416 -19.69 0.92 -2.84
CA LEU A 416 -21.03 1.25 -2.35
C LEU A 416 -21.84 2.07 -3.38
N ALA A 417 -21.23 3.10 -3.95
CA ALA A 417 -21.89 3.98 -4.91
C ALA A 417 -22.25 3.26 -6.20
N SER A 418 -21.34 2.44 -6.71
CA SER A 418 -21.56 1.62 -7.90
C SER A 418 -22.75 0.67 -7.72
N ALA A 419 -22.81 -0.05 -6.60
CA ALA A 419 -23.94 -0.94 -6.31
C ALA A 419 -25.24 -0.18 -6.07
N ARG A 420 -25.21 0.96 -5.36
CA ARG A 420 -26.41 1.82 -5.17
C ARG A 420 -26.93 2.37 -6.51
N ALA A 421 -26.07 2.54 -7.50
CA ALA A 421 -26.47 2.95 -8.85
C ALA A 421 -26.98 1.78 -9.73
N GLY A 422 -26.99 0.55 -9.23
CA GLY A 422 -27.58 -0.62 -9.85
C GLY A 422 -26.59 -1.55 -10.59
N ALA A 423 -25.29 -1.31 -10.55
CA ALA A 423 -24.30 -2.21 -11.13
C ALA A 423 -24.02 -3.42 -10.20
N ARG A 424 -23.87 -4.61 -10.78
CA ARG A 424 -23.38 -5.79 -10.05
C ARG A 424 -21.91 -5.56 -9.68
N THR A 425 -21.66 -5.29 -8.43
CA THR A 425 -20.36 -4.81 -7.95
C THR A 425 -19.67 -5.84 -7.06
N LEU A 426 -18.36 -6.04 -7.27
CA LEU A 426 -17.47 -6.75 -6.38
C LEU A 426 -16.41 -5.79 -5.83
N ALA A 427 -16.25 -5.75 -4.52
CA ALA A 427 -15.12 -5.10 -3.85
C ALA A 427 -14.11 -6.17 -3.40
N ILE A 428 -12.82 -5.92 -3.64
CA ILE A 428 -11.71 -6.80 -3.28
C ILE A 428 -10.77 -6.02 -2.36
N GLU A 429 -10.46 -6.60 -1.19
CA GLU A 429 -9.56 -5.99 -0.21
C GLU A 429 -8.57 -7.05 0.30
N TYR A 430 -7.26 -6.72 0.32
CA TYR A 430 -6.22 -7.65 0.76
C TYR A 430 -6.11 -7.80 2.29
N MET A 431 -6.73 -6.88 3.04
CA MET A 431 -6.92 -6.98 4.49
C MET A 431 -8.33 -7.47 4.84
N ASP A 432 -8.63 -7.56 6.12
CA ASP A 432 -9.94 -7.95 6.64
C ASP A 432 -10.75 -6.74 7.17
N GLU A 433 -10.34 -5.52 6.77
CA GLU A 433 -10.94 -4.24 7.19
C GLU A 433 -11.11 -3.29 6.01
N LEU A 434 -12.23 -2.54 5.96
CA LEU A 434 -12.48 -1.47 5.00
C LEU A 434 -12.14 -0.10 5.57
N GLY A 435 -11.95 0.90 4.69
CA GLY A 435 -11.74 2.30 5.06
C GLY A 435 -10.27 2.73 5.11
N GLY A 436 -9.34 1.82 4.91
CA GLY A 436 -7.91 2.08 4.68
C GLY A 436 -7.24 2.87 5.80
N VAL A 437 -6.71 4.06 5.46
CA VAL A 437 -5.97 4.93 6.41
C VAL A 437 -6.79 5.24 7.65
N GLY A 438 -8.10 5.44 7.53
CA GLY A 438 -8.99 5.78 8.63
C GLY A 438 -9.36 4.60 9.54
N THR A 439 -9.01 3.38 9.19
CA THR A 439 -9.32 2.14 9.92
C THR A 439 -8.08 1.31 10.13
N ALA A 440 -7.69 0.44 9.19
CA ALA A 440 -6.50 -0.40 9.27
C ALA A 440 -5.19 0.40 9.44
N GLY A 441 -5.13 1.64 8.93
CA GLY A 441 -4.03 2.59 9.16
C GLY A 441 -4.12 3.36 10.47
N MET A 442 -5.24 3.25 11.20
CA MET A 442 -5.50 3.80 12.52
C MET A 442 -5.40 5.34 12.64
N ILE A 443 -5.56 6.09 11.55
CA ILE A 443 -5.68 7.55 11.58
C ILE A 443 -7.16 7.92 11.69
N SER A 444 -7.67 7.95 12.92
CA SER A 444 -9.09 8.07 13.25
C SER A 444 -9.62 9.50 13.39
N THR A 445 -8.95 10.46 12.79
CA THR A 445 -9.36 11.87 12.74
C THR A 445 -9.18 12.42 11.34
N TYR A 446 -9.99 13.41 10.96
CA TYR A 446 -9.76 14.18 9.76
C TYR A 446 -8.78 15.32 10.05
N TRP A 447 -7.90 15.61 9.09
CA TRP A 447 -7.04 16.79 9.16
C TRP A 447 -7.77 18.00 8.57
N TYR A 448 -8.15 17.90 7.30
CA TYR A 448 -8.98 18.85 6.57
C TYR A 448 -9.97 18.08 5.70
N GLY A 449 -10.55 18.71 4.71
CA GLY A 449 -11.48 18.16 3.73
C GLY A 449 -12.92 18.64 3.93
N PHE A 450 -13.72 18.44 2.90
CA PHE A 450 -15.15 18.75 2.91
C PHE A 450 -15.95 17.61 3.55
N ARG A 451 -16.69 17.92 4.61
CA ARG A 451 -17.48 16.94 5.36
C ARG A 451 -18.96 16.98 4.94
N ASN A 452 -19.20 17.11 3.64
CA ASN A 452 -20.52 17.08 2.98
C ASN A 452 -20.72 15.72 2.28
N GLY A 453 -21.82 15.58 1.55
CA GLY A 453 -22.10 14.43 0.70
C GLY A 453 -22.01 13.10 1.42
N TYR A 454 -21.24 12.18 0.85
CA TYR A 454 -21.04 10.86 1.44
C TYR A 454 -20.28 10.91 2.77
N THR A 455 -19.32 11.83 2.91
CA THR A 455 -18.60 11.99 4.19
C THR A 455 -19.54 12.39 5.32
N ALA A 456 -20.56 13.21 5.07
CA ALA A 456 -21.57 13.52 6.07
C ALA A 456 -22.43 12.30 6.46
N GLU A 457 -22.68 11.36 5.53
CA GLU A 457 -23.35 10.08 5.81
C GLU A 457 -22.51 9.24 6.79
N VAL A 458 -21.19 9.16 6.55
CA VAL A 458 -20.22 8.47 7.45
C VAL A 458 -20.21 9.10 8.84
N ASP A 459 -20.10 10.42 8.92
CA ASP A 459 -20.03 11.17 10.19
C ASP A 459 -21.31 10.98 11.03
N LYS A 460 -22.46 11.05 10.38
CA LYS A 460 -23.77 10.80 11.01
C LYS A 460 -23.87 9.39 11.58
N ALA A 461 -23.40 8.40 10.82
CA ALA A 461 -23.47 7.00 11.23
C ALA A 461 -22.56 6.69 12.42
N LEU A 462 -21.40 7.32 12.47
CA LEU A 462 -20.42 7.13 13.56
C LEU A 462 -20.74 8.00 14.80
N GLY A 463 -21.66 8.95 14.70
CA GLY A 463 -22.08 9.81 15.81
C GLY A 463 -20.97 10.71 16.36
N THR A 464 -19.94 11.02 15.56
CA THR A 464 -18.76 11.77 16.01
C THR A 464 -18.33 12.82 14.97
N LYS A 465 -17.89 14.00 15.50
CA LYS A 465 -17.30 15.06 14.68
C LYS A 465 -15.77 15.15 14.77
N GLU A 466 -15.16 14.48 15.73
CA GLU A 466 -13.72 14.64 16.02
C GLU A 466 -12.91 13.38 15.71
N SER A 467 -13.28 12.25 16.28
CA SER A 467 -12.60 10.97 16.07
C SER A 467 -13.57 9.80 16.15
N TRP A 468 -13.26 8.72 15.49
CA TRP A 468 -14.07 7.50 15.46
C TRP A 468 -13.31 6.28 15.96
N ASN A 469 -14.06 5.24 16.33
CA ASN A 469 -13.51 3.92 16.54
C ASN A 469 -13.28 3.24 15.18
N GLN A 470 -12.07 2.77 14.94
CA GLN A 470 -11.63 2.21 13.65
C GLN A 470 -12.41 0.95 13.28
N ILE A 471 -12.62 0.06 14.26
CA ILE A 471 -13.36 -1.20 14.04
C ILE A 471 -14.83 -0.88 13.70
N GLN A 472 -15.46 0.06 14.40
CA GLN A 472 -16.84 0.44 14.13
C GLN A 472 -17.01 1.09 12.75
N LYS A 473 -16.05 1.92 12.31
CA LYS A 473 -16.07 2.51 10.96
C LYS A 473 -15.93 1.44 9.89
N SER A 474 -14.99 0.53 10.05
CA SER A 474 -14.77 -0.56 9.11
C SER A 474 -16.01 -1.47 9.00
N GLU A 475 -16.59 -1.81 10.14
CA GLU A 475 -17.78 -2.67 10.19
C GLU A 475 -19.02 -1.97 9.61
N TRP A 476 -19.20 -0.67 9.85
CA TRP A 476 -20.26 0.10 9.23
C TRP A 476 -20.13 0.12 7.70
N LEU A 477 -18.93 0.39 7.17
CA LEU A 477 -18.66 0.37 5.73
C LEU A 477 -18.98 -1.01 5.13
N ARG A 478 -18.53 -2.09 5.79
CA ARG A 478 -18.83 -3.47 5.37
C ARG A 478 -20.34 -3.70 5.29
N GLN A 479 -21.08 -3.32 6.33
CA GLN A 479 -22.53 -3.49 6.37
C GLN A 479 -23.24 -2.67 5.28
N GLN A 480 -22.77 -1.45 4.97
CA GLN A 480 -23.36 -0.64 3.91
C GLN A 480 -23.12 -1.29 2.53
N ILE A 481 -21.91 -1.79 2.25
CA ILE A 481 -21.61 -2.50 1.01
C ILE A 481 -22.50 -3.74 0.88
N MET A 482 -22.60 -4.58 1.91
CA MET A 482 -23.46 -5.77 1.88
C MET A 482 -24.93 -5.41 1.68
N LYS A 483 -25.44 -4.37 2.34
CA LYS A 483 -26.83 -3.88 2.20
C LYS A 483 -27.13 -3.33 0.80
N SER A 484 -26.12 -2.83 0.09
CA SER A 484 -26.30 -2.35 -1.28
C SER A 484 -26.38 -3.48 -2.31
N GLY A 485 -26.15 -4.72 -1.92
CA GLY A 485 -26.13 -5.89 -2.81
C GLY A 485 -24.76 -6.15 -3.46
N ALA A 486 -23.74 -5.36 -3.15
CA ALA A 486 -22.37 -5.64 -3.60
C ALA A 486 -21.78 -6.87 -2.90
N GLU A 487 -20.94 -7.62 -3.63
CA GLU A 487 -20.10 -8.66 -3.05
C GLU A 487 -18.80 -8.07 -2.52
N LEU A 488 -18.23 -8.70 -1.48
CA LEU A 488 -17.00 -8.25 -0.85
C LEU A 488 -16.09 -9.44 -0.58
N TRP A 489 -14.84 -9.38 -1.05
CA TRP A 489 -13.81 -10.38 -0.77
C TRP A 489 -12.68 -9.76 0.03
N PHE A 490 -12.52 -10.22 1.26
CA PHE A 490 -11.37 -9.90 2.11
C PHE A 490 -10.19 -10.86 1.85
N ALA A 491 -9.03 -10.59 2.46
CA ALA A 491 -7.82 -11.40 2.32
C ALA A 491 -7.48 -11.74 0.86
N SER A 492 -7.87 -10.87 -0.08
CA SER A 492 -7.75 -11.09 -1.53
C SER A 492 -6.95 -9.96 -2.17
N PHE A 493 -5.85 -10.33 -2.82
CA PHE A 493 -4.88 -9.36 -3.37
C PHE A 493 -4.99 -9.29 -4.88
N GLY A 494 -5.33 -8.10 -5.41
CA GLY A 494 -5.27 -7.83 -6.85
C GLY A 494 -3.80 -7.79 -7.30
N CYS A 495 -3.39 -8.77 -8.11
CA CYS A 495 -1.99 -8.99 -8.48
C CYS A 495 -1.72 -8.97 -10.00
N GLY A 496 -2.67 -8.49 -10.77
CA GLY A 496 -2.53 -8.39 -12.21
C GLY A 496 -3.82 -7.98 -12.92
N THR A 497 -3.77 -7.92 -14.23
CA THR A 497 -4.89 -7.54 -15.10
C THR A 497 -5.15 -8.56 -16.18
N VAL A 498 -6.37 -8.53 -16.70
CA VAL A 498 -6.77 -9.18 -17.95
C VAL A 498 -7.15 -8.10 -18.95
N THR A 499 -6.50 -8.06 -20.10
CA THR A 499 -6.72 -7.04 -21.13
C THR A 499 -7.18 -7.63 -22.45
N ASN A 500 -7.95 -6.85 -23.20
CA ASN A 500 -8.31 -7.10 -24.61
C ASN A 500 -7.91 -5.85 -25.40
N GLY A 501 -6.76 -5.88 -26.04
CA GLY A 501 -6.13 -4.68 -26.57
C GLY A 501 -5.82 -3.68 -25.46
N ASN A 502 -6.26 -2.44 -25.58
CA ASN A 502 -6.11 -1.39 -24.57
C ASN A 502 -7.23 -1.40 -23.51
N LYS A 503 -8.23 -2.28 -23.63
CA LYS A 503 -9.32 -2.37 -22.65
C LYS A 503 -8.95 -3.32 -21.51
N VAL A 504 -9.02 -2.84 -20.28
CA VAL A 504 -9.00 -3.69 -19.07
C VAL A 504 -10.34 -4.40 -18.98
N ALA A 505 -10.32 -5.74 -19.06
CA ALA A 505 -11.48 -6.63 -19.09
C ALA A 505 -11.64 -7.45 -17.80
N GLY A 506 -10.75 -7.26 -16.85
CA GLY A 506 -10.74 -7.94 -15.57
C GLY A 506 -9.41 -7.82 -14.83
N ILE A 507 -9.30 -8.55 -13.74
CA ILE A 507 -8.11 -8.59 -12.89
C ILE A 507 -7.70 -10.03 -12.58
N VAL A 508 -6.44 -10.20 -12.22
CA VAL A 508 -5.92 -11.40 -11.55
C VAL A 508 -5.95 -11.15 -10.04
N VAL A 509 -6.49 -12.09 -9.29
CA VAL A 509 -6.58 -11.99 -7.83
C VAL A 509 -6.01 -13.23 -7.17
N ALA A 510 -5.17 -13.03 -6.14
CA ALA A 510 -4.75 -14.07 -5.22
C ALA A 510 -5.69 -14.09 -4.03
N THR A 511 -6.34 -15.22 -3.80
CA THR A 511 -7.28 -15.46 -2.69
C THR A 511 -6.69 -16.50 -1.73
N PRO A 512 -7.27 -16.72 -0.55
CA PRO A 512 -6.90 -17.84 0.30
C PRO A 512 -7.07 -19.24 -0.32
N PHE A 513 -7.71 -19.32 -1.50
CA PHE A 513 -7.88 -20.57 -2.25
C PHE A 513 -6.96 -20.71 -3.46
N GLY A 514 -6.06 -19.75 -3.67
CA GLY A 514 -5.16 -19.64 -4.80
C GLY A 514 -5.50 -18.49 -5.74
N ARG A 515 -4.76 -18.40 -6.85
CA ARG A 515 -4.95 -17.36 -7.88
C ARG A 515 -6.08 -17.70 -8.85
N GLY A 516 -6.75 -16.65 -9.34
CA GLY A 516 -7.78 -16.77 -10.38
C GLY A 516 -8.09 -15.43 -11.01
N ILE A 517 -9.02 -15.45 -11.94
CA ILE A 517 -9.44 -14.29 -12.74
C ILE A 517 -10.84 -13.85 -12.36
N VAL A 518 -11.00 -12.55 -12.17
CA VAL A 518 -12.29 -11.87 -12.02
C VAL A 518 -12.49 -11.00 -13.25
N LEU A 519 -13.50 -11.28 -14.04
CA LEU A 519 -13.86 -10.49 -15.23
C LEU A 519 -14.73 -9.29 -14.83
N ALA A 520 -14.55 -8.16 -15.54
CA ALA A 520 -15.28 -6.93 -15.31
C ALA A 520 -15.53 -6.16 -16.61
N ASP A 521 -16.61 -5.40 -16.66
CA ASP A 521 -16.82 -4.43 -17.72
C ASP A 521 -16.09 -3.11 -17.44
N VAL A 522 -16.01 -2.72 -16.16
CA VAL A 522 -15.21 -1.60 -15.65
C VAL A 522 -14.48 -2.01 -14.38
N VAL A 523 -13.20 -1.67 -14.28
CA VAL A 523 -12.38 -1.83 -13.09
C VAL A 523 -12.13 -0.47 -12.45
N VAL A 524 -12.29 -0.37 -11.14
CA VAL A 524 -11.87 0.79 -10.35
C VAL A 524 -10.62 0.42 -9.55
N ASP A 525 -9.48 0.94 -9.95
CA ASP A 525 -8.23 0.78 -9.21
C ASP A 525 -8.21 1.74 -8.02
N ALA A 526 -8.57 1.21 -6.86
CA ALA A 526 -8.54 1.88 -5.56
C ALA A 526 -7.43 1.35 -4.66
N THR A 527 -6.40 0.71 -5.22
CA THR A 527 -5.26 0.16 -4.48
C THR A 527 -4.46 1.23 -3.75
N GLY A 528 -4.69 2.51 -4.11
CA GLY A 528 -3.98 3.67 -3.60
C GLY A 528 -2.52 3.75 -4.07
N ASN A 529 -2.12 2.87 -4.99
CA ASN A 529 -0.78 2.80 -5.59
C ASN A 529 -0.84 2.47 -7.08
N SER A 530 -2.02 2.58 -7.70
CA SER A 530 -2.25 2.29 -9.13
C SER A 530 -1.72 0.90 -9.56
N ASP A 531 -1.87 -0.11 -8.69
CA ASP A 531 -1.24 -1.43 -8.92
C ASP A 531 -1.87 -2.12 -10.14
N ILE A 532 -3.18 -1.97 -10.34
CA ILE A 532 -3.91 -2.58 -11.46
C ILE A 532 -3.65 -1.81 -12.76
N ALA A 533 -3.65 -0.49 -12.71
CA ALA A 533 -3.31 0.33 -13.87
C ALA A 533 -1.88 0.08 -14.34
N ALA A 534 -0.92 -0.02 -13.40
CA ALA A 534 0.47 -0.34 -13.72
C ALA A 534 0.63 -1.76 -14.31
N ALA A 535 -0.11 -2.76 -13.81
CA ALA A 535 -0.14 -4.09 -14.40
C ALA A 535 -0.71 -4.08 -15.82
N ALA A 536 -1.63 -3.16 -16.13
CA ALA A 536 -2.14 -2.89 -17.48
C ALA A 536 -1.20 -2.02 -18.33
N LYS A 537 0.01 -1.71 -17.84
CA LYS A 537 1.03 -0.89 -18.49
C LYS A 537 0.65 0.59 -18.66
N ALA A 538 -0.18 1.13 -17.76
CA ALA A 538 -0.40 2.57 -17.70
C ALA A 538 0.90 3.32 -17.41
N ASN A 539 1.08 4.48 -18.01
CA ASN A 539 2.15 5.39 -17.65
C ASN A 539 1.94 5.88 -16.21
N THR A 540 2.98 5.84 -15.41
CA THR A 540 2.91 6.19 -13.99
C THR A 540 4.10 7.01 -13.54
N HIS A 541 3.91 7.76 -12.46
CA HIS A 541 4.94 8.56 -11.83
C HIS A 541 5.13 8.15 -10.36
N TYR A 542 6.38 8.09 -9.88
CA TYR A 542 6.69 7.67 -8.51
C TYR A 542 8.03 8.21 -7.99
N SER A 543 8.02 8.86 -6.84
CA SER A 543 9.17 9.25 -5.99
C SER A 543 10.27 10.13 -6.55
N ILE A 544 10.53 10.15 -7.85
CA ILE A 544 11.58 10.94 -8.47
C ILE A 544 10.93 12.13 -9.17
N SER A 545 11.47 13.33 -8.95
CA SER A 545 11.00 14.54 -9.60
C SER A 545 11.37 14.58 -11.08
N LYS A 546 10.68 15.42 -11.84
CA LYS A 546 11.05 15.70 -13.24
C LYS A 546 12.47 16.29 -13.38
N HIS A 547 13.03 16.79 -12.28
CA HIS A 547 14.39 17.33 -12.20
C HIS A 547 15.42 16.31 -11.66
N GLY A 548 15.02 15.04 -11.48
CA GLY A 548 15.90 13.97 -11.01
C GLY A 548 16.21 13.99 -9.52
N ASP A 549 15.48 14.78 -8.73
CA ASP A 549 15.63 14.79 -7.28
C ASP A 549 14.79 13.66 -6.65
N LEU A 550 15.40 12.95 -5.70
CA LEU A 550 14.68 11.98 -4.87
C LEU A 550 14.01 12.70 -3.70
N SER A 551 12.70 12.78 -3.72
CA SER A 551 11.91 13.44 -2.69
C SER A 551 10.84 12.51 -2.14
N VAL A 552 11.06 11.99 -0.93
CA VAL A 552 10.20 10.97 -0.31
C VAL A 552 9.46 11.56 0.88
N GLN A 553 8.14 11.42 0.88
CA GLN A 553 7.31 11.78 2.01
C GLN A 553 7.40 10.71 3.10
N ILE A 554 7.48 11.17 4.34
CA ILE A 554 7.50 10.25 5.46
C ILE A 554 6.13 9.66 5.74
N SER A 555 6.16 8.39 6.09
CA SER A 555 5.03 7.59 6.53
C SER A 555 5.02 7.44 8.04
N ASN A 556 3.86 7.11 8.59
CA ASN A 556 3.71 6.84 10.01
C ASN A 556 3.24 5.39 10.20
N TYR A 557 3.54 4.79 11.34
CA TYR A 557 2.77 3.65 11.80
C TYR A 557 2.03 4.00 13.09
N ALA A 558 0.92 3.35 13.31
CA ALA A 558 0.13 3.57 14.51
C ALA A 558 -0.02 2.28 15.30
N SER A 559 -0.03 2.42 16.62
CA SER A 559 -0.40 1.37 17.56
C SER A 559 -1.69 1.73 18.26
N ARG A 560 -2.50 0.75 18.61
CA ARG A 560 -3.77 0.98 19.29
C ARG A 560 -3.83 0.35 20.67
N ARG A 561 -4.62 0.96 21.52
CA ARG A 561 -5.21 0.34 22.70
C ARG A 561 -6.61 -0.15 22.34
N LEU A 562 -7.05 -1.20 22.98
CA LEU A 562 -8.39 -1.73 22.75
C LEU A 562 -9.45 -0.64 23.05
N GLY A 563 -10.32 -0.36 22.07
CA GLY A 563 -11.41 0.63 22.20
C GLY A 563 -10.95 2.08 22.42
N GLY A 564 -9.68 2.40 22.21
CA GLY A 564 -9.11 3.71 22.56
C GLY A 564 -8.35 4.40 21.44
N ALA A 565 -7.81 5.58 21.81
CA ALA A 565 -7.01 6.40 20.90
C ALA A 565 -5.76 5.69 20.42
N THR A 566 -5.41 5.97 19.18
CA THR A 566 -4.17 5.53 18.57
C THR A 566 -3.03 6.46 18.91
N ASN A 567 -1.82 5.91 18.93
CA ASN A 567 -0.60 6.69 18.97
C ASN A 567 0.07 6.58 17.59
N ASN A 568 0.39 7.69 16.97
CA ASN A 568 0.96 7.79 15.62
C ASN A 568 2.36 8.47 15.65
N PRO A 569 3.36 7.90 16.36
CA PRO A 569 4.56 8.62 16.72
C PRO A 569 5.69 8.49 15.75
N ALA A 570 5.69 7.49 14.88
CA ALA A 570 6.86 7.15 14.10
C ALA A 570 6.73 7.64 12.66
N ARG A 571 7.87 8.06 12.10
CA ARG A 571 7.97 8.65 10.78
C ARG A 571 9.05 7.91 10.01
N TYR A 572 8.63 7.18 8.97
CA TYR A 572 9.49 6.33 8.15
C TYR A 572 9.30 6.67 6.68
N MET A 573 10.30 6.38 5.89
CA MET A 573 10.18 6.30 4.45
C MET A 573 9.76 4.87 4.09
N LEU A 574 8.83 4.72 3.18
CA LEU A 574 8.35 3.42 2.73
C LEU A 574 8.12 3.42 1.23
N ASN A 575 8.82 2.57 0.53
CA ASN A 575 8.50 2.23 -0.84
C ASN A 575 7.41 1.13 -0.86
N ASP A 576 6.20 1.50 -1.28
CA ASP A 576 5.08 0.56 -1.31
C ASP A 576 5.21 -0.53 -2.39
N ASN A 577 6.07 -0.36 -3.39
CA ASN A 577 6.37 -1.34 -4.43
C ASN A 577 7.41 -2.38 -3.99
N ASP A 578 8.08 -2.16 -2.86
CA ASP A 578 9.13 -3.04 -2.34
C ASP A 578 8.62 -3.85 -1.16
N ILE A 579 8.43 -5.17 -1.38
CA ILE A 579 7.95 -6.07 -0.32
C ILE A 579 8.94 -6.15 0.85
N PHE A 580 10.23 -6.03 0.59
CA PHE A 580 11.26 -6.09 1.62
C PHE A 580 11.25 -4.86 2.51
N ASP A 581 11.06 -3.66 1.91
CA ASP A 581 10.92 -2.41 2.66
C ASP A 581 9.64 -2.45 3.54
N ARG A 582 8.52 -2.95 2.99
CA ARG A 582 7.27 -3.13 3.74
C ARG A 582 7.42 -4.12 4.89
N TRP A 583 8.02 -5.27 4.64
CA TRP A 583 8.27 -6.31 5.64
C TRP A 583 9.18 -5.78 6.74
N HIS A 584 10.32 -5.19 6.38
CA HIS A 584 11.31 -4.68 7.31
C HIS A 584 10.75 -3.55 8.19
N LEU A 585 9.99 -2.62 7.62
CA LEU A 585 9.36 -1.56 8.39
C LEU A 585 8.37 -2.10 9.43
N LYS A 586 7.50 -3.04 9.03
CA LYS A 586 6.52 -3.64 9.96
C LYS A 586 7.20 -4.44 11.06
N LEU A 587 8.21 -5.22 10.71
CA LEU A 587 9.00 -5.98 11.65
C LEU A 587 9.67 -5.07 12.69
N SER A 588 10.37 -4.05 12.22
CA SER A 588 11.07 -3.10 13.09
C SER A 588 10.13 -2.32 13.99
N ALA A 589 8.98 -1.88 13.45
CA ALA A 589 7.95 -1.21 14.23
C ALA A 589 7.37 -2.10 15.33
N ARG A 590 7.10 -3.37 15.02
CA ARG A 590 6.64 -4.34 16.04
C ARG A 590 7.68 -4.59 17.11
N GLN A 591 8.95 -4.77 16.73
CA GLN A 591 10.02 -4.99 17.70
C GLN A 591 10.23 -3.77 18.60
N GLU A 592 10.13 -2.56 18.07
CA GLU A 592 10.19 -1.32 18.86
C GLU A 592 9.05 -1.24 19.89
N ILE A 593 7.81 -1.48 19.44
CA ILE A 593 6.64 -1.44 20.33
C ILE A 593 6.71 -2.56 21.37
N TYR A 594 7.09 -3.77 20.96
CA TYR A 594 7.26 -4.91 21.85
C TYR A 594 8.30 -4.63 22.95
N GLY A 595 9.42 -4.03 22.60
CA GLY A 595 10.46 -3.65 23.57
C GLY A 595 9.99 -2.59 24.55
N ARG A 596 9.20 -1.60 24.11
CA ARG A 596 8.62 -0.56 24.97
C ARG A 596 7.53 -1.12 25.88
N ALA A 597 6.68 -2.00 25.38
CA ALA A 597 5.59 -2.61 26.15
C ALA A 597 6.09 -3.44 27.34
N LYS A 598 7.28 -4.02 27.26
CA LYS A 598 7.94 -4.74 28.35
C LYS A 598 8.28 -3.83 29.54
N ASN A 599 8.52 -2.55 29.28
CA ASN A 599 8.88 -1.55 30.27
C ASN A 599 7.72 -0.64 30.72
N ALA A 600 6.57 -0.69 30.02
CA ALA A 600 5.41 0.16 30.30
C ALA A 600 4.35 -0.63 31.09
N GLY A 601 4.43 -0.59 32.39
CA GLY A 601 3.59 -1.33 33.33
C GLY A 601 2.12 -0.93 33.42
N THR A 602 1.50 -0.25 32.43
CA THR A 602 0.05 0.05 32.52
C THR A 602 -0.55 0.41 31.17
N GLY A 603 -1.57 -0.30 30.73
CA GLY A 603 -2.41 0.05 29.60
C GLY A 603 -1.73 -0.19 28.25
N GLY A 604 -1.12 -1.36 28.08
CA GLY A 604 -0.29 -1.74 26.95
C GLY A 604 -0.96 -1.59 25.58
N VAL A 605 -0.14 -1.42 24.56
CA VAL A 605 -0.55 -1.51 23.18
C VAL A 605 -1.20 -2.87 22.93
N HIS A 606 -2.44 -2.86 22.45
CA HIS A 606 -3.16 -4.08 22.14
C HIS A 606 -2.66 -4.67 20.82
N ASP A 607 -2.55 -3.82 19.79
CA ASP A 607 -2.06 -4.21 18.48
C ASP A 607 -1.44 -3.00 17.72
N MET A 608 -0.90 -3.27 16.54
CA MET A 608 -0.40 -2.30 15.58
C MET A 608 -1.28 -2.28 14.33
N GLY A 609 -1.38 -1.12 13.66
CA GLY A 609 -2.10 -1.01 12.40
C GLY A 609 -1.58 -1.98 11.35
N GLN A 610 -2.49 -2.65 10.67
CA GLN A 610 -2.14 -3.58 9.60
C GLN A 610 -1.66 -2.84 8.34
N LEU A 611 -2.24 -1.68 8.05
CA LEU A 611 -1.83 -0.77 6.99
C LEU A 611 -0.81 0.24 7.51
N ILE A 612 0.30 0.42 6.78
CA ILE A 612 1.17 1.58 6.97
C ILE A 612 0.66 2.67 6.03
N PRO A 613 0.20 3.82 6.56
CA PRO A 613 -0.34 4.89 5.74
C PRO A 613 0.81 5.66 5.07
N SER A 614 1.40 5.11 4.03
CA SER A 614 2.39 5.83 3.22
C SER A 614 1.72 7.00 2.50
N ARG A 615 2.48 8.08 2.35
CA ARG A 615 2.00 9.33 1.73
C ARG A 615 2.51 9.49 0.31
N ASP A 616 3.58 8.78 -0.04
CA ASP A 616 4.13 8.75 -1.38
C ASP A 616 3.72 7.44 -2.06
N ARG A 617 3.02 7.57 -3.19
CA ARG A 617 2.40 6.47 -3.91
C ARG A 617 2.62 6.66 -5.40
N ARG A 618 2.62 5.57 -6.14
CA ARG A 618 2.59 5.60 -7.59
C ARG A 618 1.26 6.19 -8.06
N ARG A 619 1.32 7.17 -8.96
CA ARG A 619 0.19 7.87 -9.57
C ARG A 619 0.17 7.60 -11.06
N ILE A 620 -1.00 7.50 -11.65
CA ILE A 620 -1.13 7.44 -13.11
C ILE A 620 -0.76 8.78 -13.75
N ILE A 621 -0.37 8.74 -15.02
CA ILE A 621 -0.48 9.87 -15.93
C ILE A 621 -1.86 9.76 -16.56
N GLY A 622 -2.76 10.65 -16.13
CA GLY A 622 -4.15 10.70 -16.58
C GLY A 622 -4.32 11.56 -17.83
N GLU A 623 -5.53 11.64 -18.35
CA GLU A 623 -5.86 12.58 -19.44
C GLU A 623 -5.67 14.05 -19.03
N TYR A 624 -5.69 14.29 -17.73
CA TYR A 624 -5.25 15.53 -17.10
C TYR A 624 -4.47 15.20 -15.83
N THR A 625 -3.42 16.00 -15.56
CA THR A 625 -2.69 15.95 -14.29
C THR A 625 -2.94 17.23 -13.52
N LEU A 626 -3.60 17.14 -12.37
CA LEU A 626 -3.85 18.28 -11.50
C LEU A 626 -2.53 18.83 -10.95
N THR A 627 -2.32 20.13 -11.08
CA THR A 627 -1.09 20.81 -10.67
C THR A 627 -1.28 21.70 -9.43
N THR A 628 -0.17 22.12 -8.84
CA THR A 628 -0.19 23.11 -7.76
C THR A 628 -0.70 24.45 -8.24
N GLU A 629 -0.42 24.83 -9.49
CA GLU A 629 -0.88 26.05 -10.13
C GLU A 629 -2.41 26.08 -10.28
N ASP A 630 -3.04 24.94 -10.66
CA ASP A 630 -4.50 24.81 -10.71
C ASP A 630 -5.14 25.10 -9.35
N ILE A 631 -4.52 24.55 -8.29
CA ILE A 631 -5.01 24.75 -6.91
C ILE A 631 -4.93 26.21 -6.49
N LEU A 632 -3.79 26.85 -6.74
CA LEU A 632 -3.53 28.21 -6.28
C LEU A 632 -4.27 29.28 -7.08
N THR A 633 -4.60 29.00 -8.34
CA THR A 633 -5.44 29.87 -9.17
C THR A 633 -6.93 29.62 -8.98
N ASN A 634 -7.32 28.59 -8.21
CA ASN A 634 -8.71 28.11 -8.11
C ASN A 634 -9.30 27.80 -9.49
N ARG A 635 -8.56 27.11 -10.35
CA ARG A 635 -9.01 26.74 -11.69
C ARG A 635 -10.30 25.92 -11.62
N THR A 636 -11.30 26.30 -12.42
CA THR A 636 -12.54 25.56 -12.60
C THR A 636 -12.46 24.68 -13.84
N PHE A 637 -13.21 23.57 -13.82
CA PHE A 637 -13.23 22.60 -14.92
C PHE A 637 -14.68 22.22 -15.26
N PRO A 638 -15.03 22.00 -16.54
CA PRO A 638 -16.37 21.58 -16.94
C PRO A 638 -16.73 20.15 -16.50
N ASP A 639 -15.71 19.36 -16.14
CA ASP A 639 -15.82 17.95 -15.76
C ASP A 639 -15.42 17.70 -14.28
N THR A 640 -15.58 18.68 -13.41
CA THR A 640 -15.33 18.55 -11.97
C THR A 640 -16.17 17.44 -11.35
N ILE A 641 -15.53 16.50 -10.60
CA ILE A 641 -16.19 15.37 -9.92
C ILE A 641 -16.03 15.39 -8.40
N SER A 642 -15.08 16.14 -7.87
CA SER A 642 -14.87 16.27 -6.42
C SER A 642 -14.23 17.60 -6.07
N HIS A 643 -14.59 18.10 -4.88
CA HIS A 643 -13.95 19.27 -4.25
C HIS A 643 -12.95 18.77 -3.21
N HIS A 644 -11.82 19.45 -3.10
CA HIS A 644 -10.77 19.15 -2.13
C HIS A 644 -10.40 20.39 -1.33
N ARG A 645 -10.04 20.17 -0.05
CA ARG A 645 -9.67 21.26 0.86
C ARG A 645 -8.60 20.82 1.83
N SER A 646 -7.44 21.45 1.79
CA SER A 646 -6.38 21.27 2.79
C SER A 646 -5.33 22.40 2.70
N ASN A 647 -4.38 22.38 3.64
CA ASN A 647 -3.09 22.96 3.38
C ASN A 647 -2.23 21.92 2.63
N PHE A 648 -1.08 22.34 2.10
CA PHE A 648 -0.10 21.41 1.52
C PHE A 648 0.62 20.65 2.66
N ASP A 649 0.08 19.50 3.05
CA ASP A 649 0.60 18.64 4.14
C ASP A 649 1.78 17.79 3.62
N ALA A 650 2.83 18.44 3.13
CA ALA A 650 4.02 17.77 2.63
C ALA A 650 4.92 17.34 3.81
N GLY A 651 5.36 16.09 3.78
CA GLY A 651 6.34 15.51 4.72
C GLY A 651 7.72 15.31 4.07
N ALA A 652 8.08 16.14 3.08
CA ALA A 652 9.33 16.05 2.32
C ALA A 652 9.67 17.41 1.67
N HIS A 653 10.79 17.47 0.94
CA HIS A 653 11.09 18.63 0.08
C HIS A 653 10.06 18.75 -1.05
N PRO A 654 9.74 19.97 -1.45
CA PRO A 654 8.89 20.22 -2.61
C PRO A 654 9.57 19.79 -3.92
N ASP A 655 8.75 19.61 -4.93
CA ASP A 655 9.11 19.07 -6.24
C ASP A 655 8.74 20.01 -7.40
N THR A 656 7.71 20.83 -7.24
CA THR A 656 7.22 21.76 -8.25
C THR A 656 7.93 23.10 -8.21
N GLU A 657 8.02 23.77 -9.34
CA GLU A 657 8.66 25.08 -9.50
C GLU A 657 8.13 26.13 -8.54
N MET A 658 6.82 26.09 -8.27
CA MET A 658 6.18 26.95 -7.28
C MET A 658 6.89 26.91 -5.94
N PHE A 659 7.09 25.70 -5.42
CA PHE A 659 7.70 25.51 -4.11
C PHE A 659 9.23 25.68 -4.11
N LEU A 660 9.88 25.58 -5.28
CA LEU A 660 11.30 25.95 -5.43
C LEU A 660 11.51 27.46 -5.26
N ILE A 661 10.53 28.27 -5.65
CA ILE A 661 10.59 29.75 -5.51
C ILE A 661 10.17 30.18 -4.11
N LYS A 662 9.02 29.70 -3.63
CA LYS A 662 8.39 30.15 -2.39
C LYS A 662 7.81 29.00 -1.60
N ASP A 663 7.90 29.05 -0.27
CA ASP A 663 7.25 28.08 0.61
C ASP A 663 5.74 28.29 0.63
N MET A 664 5.00 27.19 0.52
CA MET A 664 3.54 27.16 0.46
C MET A 664 2.89 26.68 1.75
N LYS A 665 3.65 26.56 2.84
CA LYS A 665 3.07 26.15 4.11
C LYS A 665 2.31 27.30 4.76
N GLY A 666 1.08 27.03 5.07
CA GLY A 666 0.28 27.91 5.91
C GLY A 666 -1.20 27.95 5.54
N PRO A 667 -1.63 28.63 4.48
CA PRO A 667 -3.05 28.77 4.20
C PRO A 667 -3.70 27.48 3.77
N VAL A 668 -5.01 27.38 4.01
CA VAL A 668 -5.87 26.31 3.52
C VAL A 668 -6.41 26.71 2.16
N PHE A 669 -6.18 25.86 1.18
CA PHE A 669 -6.68 26.06 -0.18
C PHE A 669 -7.81 25.08 -0.49
N THR A 670 -8.58 25.40 -1.50
CA THR A 670 -9.62 24.55 -2.09
C THR A 670 -9.32 24.36 -3.56
N CYS A 671 -9.72 23.23 -4.12
CA CYS A 671 -9.63 23.01 -5.56
C CYS A 671 -10.70 22.03 -6.05
N ASP A 672 -10.95 22.10 -7.33
CA ASP A 672 -11.78 21.19 -8.10
C ASP A 672 -10.90 20.11 -8.75
N MET A 673 -11.34 18.85 -8.72
CA MET A 673 -10.68 17.78 -9.41
C MET A 673 -11.53 17.32 -10.61
N PRO A 674 -11.00 17.43 -11.84
CA PRO A 674 -11.72 17.01 -13.03
C PRO A 674 -11.73 15.48 -13.19
N TYR A 675 -12.73 14.95 -13.89
CA TYR A 675 -12.89 13.52 -14.19
C TYR A 675 -11.68 12.94 -14.95
N ARG A 676 -11.08 13.73 -15.82
CA ARG A 676 -9.89 13.38 -16.59
C ARG A 676 -8.68 12.98 -15.72
N CYS A 677 -8.63 13.39 -14.45
CA CYS A 677 -7.58 12.98 -13.51
C CYS A 677 -7.66 11.51 -13.07
N VAL A 678 -8.83 10.88 -13.24
CA VAL A 678 -9.02 9.46 -12.85
C VAL A 678 -9.00 8.50 -14.03
N ILE A 679 -8.81 9.00 -15.26
CA ILE A 679 -8.74 8.20 -16.50
C ILE A 679 -7.26 8.07 -16.92
N PRO A 680 -6.66 6.87 -16.87
CA PRO A 680 -5.30 6.67 -17.39
C PRO A 680 -5.23 6.92 -18.90
N GLN A 681 -4.17 7.58 -19.35
CA GLN A 681 -3.92 7.74 -20.79
C GLN A 681 -3.81 6.38 -21.48
N GLY A 682 -4.43 6.26 -22.65
CA GLY A 682 -4.30 5.10 -23.54
C GLY A 682 -5.03 3.83 -23.11
N LEU A 683 -5.58 3.76 -21.88
CA LEU A 683 -6.33 2.59 -21.40
C LEU A 683 -7.84 2.89 -21.34
N GLU A 684 -8.64 1.86 -21.59
CA GLU A 684 -10.10 1.85 -21.50
C GLU A 684 -10.57 0.86 -20.44
N GLY A 685 -11.80 1.04 -19.91
CA GLY A 685 -12.42 0.11 -18.95
C GLY A 685 -11.82 0.16 -17.54
N ILE A 686 -11.03 1.19 -17.23
CA ILE A 686 -10.42 1.38 -15.90
C ILE A 686 -10.49 2.83 -15.45
N LEU A 687 -10.76 3.03 -14.16
CA LEU A 687 -10.69 4.31 -13.46
C LEU A 687 -9.77 4.17 -12.24
N VAL A 688 -8.95 5.18 -11.93
CA VAL A 688 -7.98 5.15 -10.84
C VAL A 688 -8.27 6.25 -9.83
N ILE A 689 -8.39 5.90 -8.55
CA ILE A 689 -8.83 6.82 -7.51
C ILE A 689 -7.88 6.86 -6.28
N GLY A 690 -8.12 7.82 -5.42
CA GLY A 690 -7.31 8.00 -4.21
C GLY A 690 -5.93 8.58 -4.53
N LEU A 691 -4.91 8.09 -3.83
CA LEU A 691 -3.53 8.54 -4.04
C LEU A 691 -2.94 8.09 -5.39
N GLY A 692 -3.62 7.21 -6.11
CA GLY A 692 -3.22 6.77 -7.44
C GLY A 692 -3.71 7.67 -8.58
N ALA A 693 -4.64 8.59 -8.34
CA ALA A 693 -5.15 9.53 -9.34
C ALA A 693 -4.04 10.47 -9.85
N SER A 694 -4.28 11.05 -11.02
CA SER A 694 -3.32 11.92 -11.71
C SER A 694 -3.28 13.31 -11.08
N ALA A 695 -2.26 13.56 -10.29
CA ALA A 695 -1.90 14.86 -9.75
C ALA A 695 -0.39 14.94 -9.61
N ASP A 696 0.20 16.13 -9.73
CA ASP A 696 1.59 16.28 -9.37
C ASP A 696 1.82 15.92 -7.90
N ARG A 697 3.08 15.70 -7.51
CA ARG A 697 3.38 15.23 -6.17
C ARG A 697 2.96 16.21 -5.08
N ASP A 698 3.17 17.49 -5.31
CA ASP A 698 2.88 18.52 -4.32
C ASP A 698 1.38 18.81 -4.26
N ALA A 699 0.66 18.84 -5.40
CA ALA A 699 -0.80 18.90 -5.45
C ALA A 699 -1.44 17.71 -4.71
N MET A 700 -0.88 16.49 -4.86
CA MET A 700 -1.37 15.31 -4.14
C MET A 700 -1.33 15.52 -2.61
N THR A 701 -0.42 16.32 -2.08
CA THR A 701 -0.39 16.58 -0.62
C THR A 701 -1.61 17.32 -0.09
N LEU A 702 -2.33 18.01 -0.97
CA LEU A 702 -3.59 18.70 -0.67
C LEU A 702 -4.80 17.77 -0.93
N VAL A 703 -4.86 17.11 -2.10
CA VAL A 703 -6.07 16.39 -2.54
C VAL A 703 -6.26 15.00 -1.92
N ARG A 704 -5.35 14.55 -1.05
CA ARG A 704 -5.39 13.22 -0.40
C ARG A 704 -6.13 13.18 0.94
N MET A 705 -6.88 14.20 1.31
CA MET A 705 -7.59 14.22 2.60
C MET A 705 -8.74 13.22 2.63
N GLN A 706 -8.90 12.53 3.77
CA GLN A 706 -9.87 11.43 3.89
C GLN A 706 -11.30 11.82 3.52
N PRO A 707 -11.85 13.00 3.95
CA PRO A 707 -13.21 13.38 3.58
C PRO A 707 -13.39 13.53 2.06
N ASP A 708 -12.44 14.17 1.41
CA ASP A 708 -12.48 14.45 -0.02
C ASP A 708 -12.32 13.16 -0.84
N LEU A 709 -11.43 12.26 -0.39
CA LEU A 709 -11.28 10.95 -1.02
C LEU A 709 -12.49 10.04 -0.86
N GLN A 710 -13.26 10.19 0.24
CA GLN A 710 -14.53 9.48 0.40
C GLN A 710 -15.56 9.98 -0.62
N ASN A 711 -15.67 11.29 -0.83
CA ASN A 711 -16.55 11.89 -1.84
C ASN A 711 -16.09 11.58 -3.26
N GLN A 712 -14.78 11.64 -3.55
CA GLN A 712 -14.20 11.23 -4.84
C GLN A 712 -14.53 9.76 -5.16
N GLY A 713 -14.36 8.86 -4.18
CA GLY A 713 -14.71 7.45 -4.35
C GLY A 713 -16.19 7.26 -4.69
N TYR A 714 -17.06 7.96 -3.98
CA TYR A 714 -18.50 7.93 -4.27
C TYR A 714 -18.81 8.42 -5.69
N ALA A 715 -18.19 9.50 -6.13
CA ALA A 715 -18.33 10.05 -7.48
C ALA A 715 -17.89 9.06 -8.56
N VAL A 716 -16.70 8.47 -8.40
CA VAL A 716 -16.14 7.55 -9.40
C VAL A 716 -16.88 6.21 -9.41
N GLY A 717 -17.35 5.71 -8.26
CA GLY A 717 -18.23 4.54 -8.22
C GLY A 717 -19.54 4.75 -8.98
N THR A 718 -20.13 5.93 -8.84
CA THR A 718 -21.32 6.33 -9.63
C THR A 718 -20.98 6.42 -11.12
N ALA A 719 -19.83 7.01 -11.50
CA ALA A 719 -19.37 7.09 -12.88
C ALA A 719 -19.11 5.70 -13.49
N ALA A 720 -18.50 4.78 -12.74
CA ALA A 720 -18.28 3.39 -13.18
C ALA A 720 -19.59 2.66 -13.49
N ALA A 721 -20.61 2.83 -12.62
CA ALA A 721 -21.93 2.27 -12.89
C ALA A 721 -22.57 2.90 -14.12
N MET A 722 -22.49 4.23 -14.30
CA MET A 722 -22.99 4.90 -15.52
C MET A 722 -22.28 4.41 -16.77
N ALA A 723 -20.96 4.20 -16.73
CA ALA A 723 -20.19 3.67 -17.85
C ALA A 723 -20.72 2.28 -18.28
N VAL A 724 -20.99 1.39 -17.32
CA VAL A 724 -21.54 0.07 -17.63
C VAL A 724 -22.97 0.16 -18.14
N LEU A 725 -23.84 0.84 -17.40
CA LEU A 725 -25.28 0.79 -17.64
C LEU A 725 -25.72 1.64 -18.86
N ARG A 726 -24.94 2.66 -19.26
CA ARG A 726 -25.30 3.63 -20.30
C ARG A 726 -24.29 3.80 -21.42
N ALA A 727 -23.00 3.49 -21.19
CA ALA A 727 -21.92 3.72 -22.12
C ALA A 727 -21.15 2.42 -22.52
N ARG A 728 -21.76 1.23 -22.31
CA ARG A 728 -21.19 -0.08 -22.69
C ARG A 728 -19.79 -0.35 -22.13
N GLY A 729 -19.54 0.12 -20.90
CA GLY A 729 -18.26 -0.02 -20.22
C GLY A 729 -17.19 0.96 -20.70
N LYS A 730 -17.51 1.94 -21.54
CA LYS A 730 -16.59 3.00 -21.97
C LYS A 730 -16.61 4.14 -20.96
N VAL A 731 -15.53 4.27 -20.22
CA VAL A 731 -15.43 5.27 -19.13
C VAL A 731 -15.37 6.71 -19.65
N ARG A 732 -14.91 6.92 -20.89
CA ARG A 732 -14.83 8.24 -21.54
C ARG A 732 -16.18 8.74 -22.08
N ASP A 733 -17.11 7.83 -22.38
CA ASP A 733 -18.36 8.14 -23.07
C ASP A 733 -19.51 8.44 -22.09
N ILE A 734 -19.23 8.63 -20.80
CA ILE A 734 -20.28 8.95 -19.80
C ILE A 734 -20.77 10.40 -19.97
N ASP A 735 -22.05 10.62 -19.67
CA ASP A 735 -22.62 11.98 -19.56
C ASP A 735 -22.15 12.63 -18.25
N ILE A 736 -21.09 13.44 -18.35
CA ILE A 736 -20.50 14.14 -17.18
C ILE A 736 -21.51 15.05 -16.50
N LYS A 737 -22.36 15.76 -17.26
CA LYS A 737 -23.38 16.64 -16.67
C LYS A 737 -24.47 15.85 -15.94
N ALA A 738 -24.80 14.64 -16.40
CA ALA A 738 -25.69 13.74 -15.65
C ALA A 738 -25.03 13.24 -14.35
N LEU A 739 -23.73 12.90 -14.38
CA LEU A 739 -22.95 12.56 -13.19
C LEU A 739 -22.94 13.74 -12.20
N GLN A 740 -22.60 14.95 -12.66
CA GLN A 740 -22.57 16.14 -11.82
C GLN A 740 -23.93 16.43 -11.18
N ARG A 741 -25.05 16.35 -11.93
CA ARG A 741 -26.40 16.50 -11.38
C ARG A 741 -26.68 15.50 -10.24
N GLU A 742 -26.27 14.26 -10.39
CA GLU A 742 -26.41 13.25 -9.33
C GLU A 742 -25.56 13.59 -8.10
N LEU A 743 -24.32 14.04 -8.29
CA LEU A 743 -23.41 14.42 -7.21
C LEU A 743 -23.86 15.69 -6.47
N VAL A 744 -24.42 16.65 -7.18
CA VAL A 744 -25.08 17.85 -6.59
C VAL A 744 -26.29 17.43 -5.76
N ARG A 745 -27.18 16.57 -6.29
CA ARG A 745 -28.34 16.04 -5.55
C ARG A 745 -27.91 15.32 -4.26
N LYS A 746 -26.75 14.69 -4.25
CA LYS A 746 -26.15 14.02 -3.07
C LYS A 746 -25.35 14.97 -2.18
N ASN A 747 -25.32 16.26 -2.51
CA ASN A 747 -24.51 17.27 -1.81
C ASN A 747 -23.01 16.92 -1.75
N CYS A 748 -22.50 16.18 -2.75
CA CYS A 748 -21.06 15.96 -2.94
C CYS A 748 -20.40 17.12 -3.69
N LEU A 749 -21.15 17.80 -4.57
CA LEU A 749 -20.73 18.95 -5.37
C LEU A 749 -21.66 20.15 -5.15
N GLU A 750 -21.13 21.32 -5.40
CA GLU A 750 -21.89 22.59 -5.45
C GLU A 750 -22.61 22.75 -6.81
N ASN A 751 -23.72 23.51 -6.83
CA ASN A 751 -24.50 23.72 -8.06
C ASN A 751 -23.69 24.37 -9.20
N ARG A 752 -22.71 25.23 -8.88
CA ARG A 752 -21.89 25.93 -9.89
C ARG A 752 -21.24 25.02 -10.92
N VAL A 753 -20.86 23.77 -10.52
CA VAL A 753 -20.17 22.83 -11.41
C VAL A 753 -20.99 22.45 -12.66
N LEU A 754 -22.31 22.65 -12.61
CA LEU A 754 -23.18 22.38 -13.77
C LEU A 754 -22.93 23.38 -14.90
N ASP A 755 -22.50 24.60 -14.57
CA ASP A 755 -22.29 25.71 -15.49
C ASP A 755 -20.79 26.09 -15.62
N ASP A 756 -19.94 25.56 -14.74
CA ASP A 756 -18.49 25.85 -14.78
C ASP A 756 -17.88 25.45 -16.13
N MET A 757 -17.07 26.39 -16.67
CA MET A 757 -16.21 26.20 -17.82
C MET A 757 -14.74 26.14 -17.33
N ASP A 758 -13.84 25.73 -18.22
CA ASP A 758 -12.42 25.85 -17.93
C ASP A 758 -12.03 27.32 -17.84
N SER A 759 -11.51 27.72 -16.69
CA SER A 759 -11.11 29.11 -16.47
C SER A 759 -9.77 29.48 -17.11
N PHE A 760 -9.08 28.51 -17.73
CA PHE A 760 -7.81 28.71 -18.44
C PHE A 760 -8.02 28.70 -19.97
N PRO A 761 -7.17 29.42 -20.74
CA PRO A 761 -6.08 30.31 -20.29
C PRO A 761 -6.62 31.60 -19.66
N LEU A 762 -5.85 32.18 -18.72
CA LEU A 762 -6.15 33.46 -18.11
C LEU A 762 -5.87 34.64 -19.07
N SER A 763 -6.53 35.76 -18.88
CA SER A 763 -6.33 36.94 -19.73
C SER A 763 -4.90 37.54 -19.59
N ALA A 764 -4.37 38.09 -20.67
CA ALA A 764 -3.08 38.77 -20.66
C ALA A 764 -3.00 39.91 -19.61
N ASN A 765 -4.12 40.55 -19.33
CA ASN A 765 -4.18 41.58 -18.28
C ASN A 765 -4.03 40.96 -16.88
N THR A 766 -4.66 39.83 -16.63
CA THR A 766 -4.49 39.08 -15.37
C THR A 766 -3.04 38.66 -15.15
N VAL A 767 -2.35 38.25 -16.21
CA VAL A 767 -0.92 37.87 -16.15
C VAL A 767 -0.04 39.08 -15.84
N LYS A 768 -0.29 40.24 -16.47
CA LYS A 768 0.45 41.50 -16.20
C LYS A 768 0.27 41.98 -14.75
N GLU A 769 -0.95 41.94 -14.22
CA GLU A 769 -1.20 42.31 -12.83
C GLU A 769 -0.54 41.32 -11.86
N ALA A 770 -0.48 40.02 -12.19
CA ALA A 770 0.24 39.05 -11.41
C ALA A 770 1.74 39.36 -11.36
N VAL A 771 2.37 39.71 -12.48
CA VAL A 771 3.79 40.13 -12.51
C VAL A 771 4.03 41.31 -11.60
N LYS A 772 3.17 42.32 -11.61
CA LYS A 772 3.27 43.49 -10.73
C LYS A 772 3.12 43.09 -9.24
N THR A 773 2.19 42.22 -8.91
CA THR A 773 2.00 41.74 -7.53
C THR A 773 3.29 41.07 -6.98
N LEU A 774 4.11 40.49 -7.85
CA LEU A 774 5.36 39.81 -7.46
C LEU A 774 6.47 40.78 -7.00
N GLU A 775 6.32 42.08 -7.11
CA GLU A 775 7.19 43.09 -6.44
C GLU A 775 7.21 42.80 -4.91
N GLY A 776 6.05 42.43 -4.34
CA GLY A 776 5.88 42.12 -2.92
C GLY A 776 6.33 40.72 -2.52
N LEU A 777 6.91 39.90 -3.43
CA LEU A 777 7.31 38.54 -3.13
C LEU A 777 8.34 38.46 -2.00
N THR A 778 7.99 37.75 -0.91
CA THR A 778 8.90 37.53 0.20
C THR A 778 9.26 36.04 0.28
N ILE A 779 10.53 35.77 0.59
CA ILE A 779 11.06 34.41 0.77
C ILE A 779 10.92 33.96 2.23
N ASP A 780 10.65 34.91 3.15
CA ASP A 780 10.64 34.66 4.58
C ASP A 780 9.49 33.75 5.02
N VAL A 781 9.86 32.60 5.58
CA VAL A 781 9.00 31.51 6.04
C VAL A 781 8.13 31.90 7.24
N HIS A 782 8.38 33.06 7.87
CA HIS A 782 7.80 33.45 9.13
C HIS A 782 6.69 34.50 9.06
N GLN A 783 6.39 35.03 7.88
CA GLN A 783 5.27 35.94 7.74
C GLN A 783 3.94 35.16 7.69
N LYS A 784 2.98 35.59 8.48
CA LYS A 784 1.64 34.97 8.49
C LYS A 784 0.99 35.12 7.12
N PRO A 785 0.57 33.99 6.51
CA PRO A 785 0.13 33.98 5.10
C PRO A 785 -1.27 34.56 4.85
N GLU A 786 -1.94 35.10 5.85
CA GLU A 786 -3.35 35.50 5.74
C GLU A 786 -3.66 36.59 4.71
N HIS A 787 -2.63 37.25 4.14
CA HIS A 787 -2.76 38.32 3.13
C HIS A 787 -1.68 38.27 2.03
N ASP A 788 -1.17 37.07 1.68
CA ASP A 788 -0.08 36.98 0.71
C ASP A 788 -0.58 36.55 -0.68
N ASP A 789 -1.03 37.53 -1.46
CA ASP A 789 -1.49 37.32 -2.85
C ASP A 789 -0.38 36.90 -3.82
N THR A 790 0.89 36.94 -3.38
CA THR A 790 2.02 36.54 -4.24
C THR A 790 2.07 35.06 -4.57
N HIS A 791 1.37 34.21 -3.79
CA HIS A 791 1.23 32.77 -4.13
C HIS A 791 0.39 32.59 -5.41
N LYS A 792 -0.78 33.24 -5.44
CA LYS A 792 -1.65 33.22 -6.63
C LYS A 792 -0.98 33.86 -7.83
N ALA A 793 -0.32 35.00 -7.62
CA ALA A 793 0.40 35.72 -8.67
C ALA A 793 1.52 34.85 -9.27
N LEU A 794 2.29 34.14 -8.41
CA LEU A 794 3.32 33.23 -8.85
C LEU A 794 2.76 32.04 -9.66
N ALA A 795 1.64 31.44 -9.21
CA ALA A 795 0.96 30.39 -9.95
C ALA A 795 0.47 30.86 -11.33
N VAL A 796 -0.12 32.04 -11.41
CA VAL A 796 -0.52 32.65 -12.70
C VAL A 796 0.66 32.81 -13.64
N VAL A 797 1.78 33.32 -13.14
CA VAL A 797 2.98 33.56 -13.94
C VAL A 797 3.63 32.28 -14.43
N ILE A 798 3.72 31.25 -13.58
CA ILE A 798 4.31 29.94 -13.95
C ILE A 798 3.43 29.19 -14.94
N SER A 799 2.11 29.26 -14.79
CA SER A 799 1.16 28.60 -15.70
C SER A 799 1.02 29.28 -17.08
N HIS A 800 1.51 30.54 -17.24
CA HIS A 800 1.44 31.31 -18.49
C HIS A 800 2.82 31.85 -18.88
N PRO A 801 3.82 31.00 -19.15
CA PRO A 801 5.20 31.47 -19.37
C PRO A 801 5.37 32.35 -20.61
N GLN A 802 4.59 32.08 -21.67
CA GLN A 802 4.71 32.86 -22.93
C GLN A 802 4.29 34.33 -22.74
N GLU A 803 3.24 34.56 -21.96
CA GLU A 803 2.72 35.90 -21.66
C GLU A 803 3.50 36.56 -20.53
N SER A 804 4.06 35.80 -19.60
CA SER A 804 4.72 36.28 -18.39
C SER A 804 6.14 36.76 -18.63
N ILE A 805 6.94 36.03 -19.43
CA ILE A 805 8.36 36.29 -19.60
C ILE A 805 8.62 37.73 -20.14
N PRO A 806 7.90 38.21 -21.16
CA PRO A 806 8.10 39.60 -21.61
C PRO A 806 7.85 40.65 -20.52
N SER A 807 6.75 40.47 -19.76
CA SER A 807 6.40 41.40 -18.67
C SER A 807 7.37 41.30 -17.48
N LEU A 808 7.88 40.12 -17.18
CA LEU A 808 8.91 39.90 -16.15
C LEU A 808 10.26 40.53 -16.53
N ARG A 809 10.68 40.46 -17.80
CA ARG A 809 11.89 41.12 -18.30
C ARG A 809 11.79 42.61 -18.14
N GLU A 810 10.65 43.20 -18.52
CA GLU A 810 10.41 44.65 -18.37
C GLU A 810 10.44 45.06 -16.89
N ALA A 811 9.77 44.29 -16.01
CA ALA A 811 9.76 44.53 -14.57
C ALA A 811 11.17 44.43 -13.96
N TYR A 812 11.95 43.41 -14.35
CA TYR A 812 13.33 43.21 -13.93
C TYR A 812 14.23 44.42 -14.33
N GLN A 813 14.11 44.91 -15.57
CA GLN A 813 14.90 46.01 -16.08
C GLN A 813 14.56 47.33 -15.37
N LYS A 814 13.28 47.57 -15.08
CA LYS A 814 12.81 48.77 -14.38
C LYS A 814 13.09 48.76 -12.88
N SER A 815 13.30 47.62 -12.31
CA SER A 815 13.49 47.48 -10.85
C SER A 815 14.86 48.02 -10.42
N THR A 816 14.85 48.95 -9.49
CA THR A 816 16.03 49.54 -8.86
C THR A 816 16.31 48.96 -7.48
N GLU A 817 15.32 48.32 -6.84
CA GLU A 817 15.49 47.67 -5.56
C GLU A 817 16.16 46.30 -5.73
N PRO A 818 17.31 46.03 -5.10
CA PRO A 818 18.05 44.78 -5.30
C PRO A 818 17.26 43.51 -4.96
N LYS A 819 16.41 43.56 -3.92
CA LYS A 819 15.58 42.44 -3.50
C LYS A 819 14.49 42.11 -4.52
N VAL A 820 13.83 43.13 -5.06
CA VAL A 820 12.79 42.96 -6.08
C VAL A 820 13.41 42.44 -7.37
N LYS A 821 14.55 43.02 -7.77
CA LYS A 821 15.31 42.59 -8.95
C LYS A 821 15.73 41.12 -8.85
N LEU A 822 16.21 40.68 -7.66
CA LEU A 822 16.56 39.29 -7.41
C LEU A 822 15.32 38.34 -7.48
N ASN A 823 14.16 38.79 -7.02
CA ASN A 823 12.94 38.01 -7.13
C ASN A 823 12.54 37.75 -8.60
N TYR A 824 12.56 38.82 -9.43
CA TYR A 824 12.30 38.67 -10.86
C TYR A 824 13.34 37.80 -11.56
N ALA A 825 14.63 37.93 -11.21
CA ALA A 825 15.71 37.09 -11.75
C ALA A 825 15.48 35.60 -11.46
N ARG A 826 15.04 35.27 -10.22
CA ARG A 826 14.75 33.89 -9.83
C ARG A 826 13.57 33.31 -10.61
N ILE A 827 12.51 34.08 -10.77
CA ILE A 827 11.32 33.64 -11.52
C ILE A 827 11.66 33.42 -12.98
N LEU A 828 12.35 34.40 -13.61
CA LEU A 828 12.80 34.32 -14.99
C LEU A 828 13.65 33.06 -15.22
N ALA A 829 14.64 32.81 -14.35
CA ALA A 829 15.51 31.64 -14.47
C ALA A 829 14.70 30.33 -14.40
N ILE A 830 13.76 30.20 -13.48
CA ILE A 830 12.90 28.98 -13.34
C ILE A 830 12.02 28.81 -14.58
N LEU A 831 11.62 29.90 -15.24
CA LEU A 831 10.89 29.86 -16.51
C LEU A 831 11.84 29.62 -17.73
N GLY A 832 13.13 29.41 -17.50
CA GLY A 832 14.12 29.15 -18.56
C GLY A 832 14.70 30.41 -19.22
N ASP A 833 14.46 31.57 -18.64
CA ASP A 833 14.94 32.85 -19.16
C ASP A 833 16.21 33.30 -18.45
N GLN A 834 17.21 33.72 -19.21
CA GLN A 834 18.55 34.07 -18.70
C GLN A 834 18.76 35.57 -18.35
N THR A 835 17.74 36.40 -18.51
CA THR A 835 17.88 37.88 -18.36
C THR A 835 18.43 38.28 -16.99
N GLY A 836 18.16 37.52 -15.93
CA GLY A 836 18.62 37.81 -14.57
C GLY A 836 19.86 37.04 -14.11
N LYS A 837 20.57 36.32 -14.98
CA LYS A 837 21.68 35.42 -14.62
C LYS A 837 22.75 36.10 -13.80
N GLU A 838 23.26 37.28 -14.23
CA GLU A 838 24.29 38.01 -13.52
C GLU A 838 23.87 38.40 -12.10
N THR A 839 22.60 38.78 -11.91
CA THR A 839 22.05 39.08 -10.58
C THR A 839 22.05 37.85 -9.68
N LEU A 840 21.78 36.67 -10.25
CA LEU A 840 21.83 35.41 -9.49
C LEU A 840 23.25 34.99 -9.13
N VAL A 841 24.21 35.09 -10.07
CA VAL A 841 25.65 34.84 -9.83
C VAL A 841 26.16 35.76 -8.72
N GLU A 842 25.89 37.07 -8.81
CA GLU A 842 26.27 38.02 -7.79
C GLU A 842 25.67 37.71 -6.42
N ALA A 843 24.39 37.32 -6.39
CA ALA A 843 23.72 36.95 -5.14
C ALA A 843 24.29 35.68 -4.49
N VAL A 844 24.69 34.67 -5.29
CA VAL A 844 25.35 33.45 -4.80
C VAL A 844 26.73 33.78 -4.23
N ASN A 845 27.53 34.60 -4.94
CA ASN A 845 28.89 35.01 -4.53
C ASN A 845 28.87 35.89 -3.27
N LYS A 846 27.89 36.78 -3.15
CA LYS A 846 27.71 37.63 -1.96
C LYS A 846 27.23 36.89 -0.72
N ALA A 847 26.67 35.67 -0.86
CA ALA A 847 26.21 34.87 0.28
C ALA A 847 27.41 34.20 0.96
N PRO A 848 27.85 34.65 2.15
CA PRO A 848 29.10 34.17 2.78
C PRO A 848 28.97 32.69 3.24
N ASN A 849 27.77 32.23 3.52
CA ASN A 849 27.45 30.84 3.94
C ASN A 849 26.05 30.45 3.52
N TRP A 850 25.71 29.18 3.75
CA TRP A 850 24.40 28.64 3.36
C TRP A 850 23.21 29.09 4.23
N GLY A 851 23.50 29.60 5.45
CA GLY A 851 22.44 29.96 6.41
C GLY A 851 21.69 28.75 6.97
N LYS A 852 20.41 28.97 7.27
CA LYS A 852 19.54 27.89 7.78
C LYS A 852 19.05 27.00 6.65
N GLY A 853 19.13 25.69 6.87
CA GLY A 853 18.58 24.67 5.98
C GLY A 853 17.65 23.72 6.70
N TRP A 854 17.15 22.77 5.96
CA TRP A 854 16.23 21.75 6.44
C TRP A 854 16.81 20.33 6.25
N ASP A 855 16.43 19.44 7.17
CA ASP A 855 16.64 18.01 7.04
C ASP A 855 15.51 17.22 7.70
N TYR A 856 15.48 15.90 7.51
CA TYR A 856 14.43 15.05 8.07
C TYR A 856 14.42 15.02 9.61
N SER A 857 15.50 15.37 10.30
CA SER A 857 15.55 15.42 11.76
C SER A 857 14.90 16.66 12.35
N ASN A 858 14.76 17.74 11.58
CA ASN A 858 14.27 19.05 12.01
C ASN A 858 12.83 19.38 11.54
N GLN A 859 12.10 18.41 11.08
CA GLN A 859 10.77 18.56 10.44
C GLN A 859 9.74 19.41 11.17
N ARG A 860 9.76 19.42 12.50
CA ARG A 860 8.79 20.19 13.31
C ARG A 860 9.07 21.68 13.36
N LYS A 861 10.31 22.10 13.10
CA LYS A 861 10.72 23.49 13.24
C LYS A 861 10.66 24.30 11.94
N TYR A 862 10.93 23.68 10.82
CA TYR A 862 11.14 24.34 9.53
C TYR A 862 10.40 23.56 8.44
N ALA A 863 9.19 23.55 8.48
CA ALA A 863 8.22 23.25 7.44
C ALA A 863 8.73 22.86 6.04
N ASN A 864 9.61 21.89 5.93
CA ASN A 864 9.96 21.25 4.65
C ASN A 864 10.44 22.22 3.54
N THR A 865 11.20 23.25 3.85
CA THR A 865 11.53 24.30 2.92
C THR A 865 13.01 24.39 2.60
N PHE A 866 13.28 24.84 1.40
CA PHE A 866 14.60 25.33 1.04
C PHE A 866 14.88 26.66 1.74
N GLY A 867 16.12 26.84 2.24
CA GLY A 867 16.57 28.12 2.78
C GLY A 867 16.67 29.20 1.70
N PRO A 868 16.86 30.49 2.08
CA PRO A 868 17.00 31.56 1.10
C PRO A 868 18.14 31.33 0.12
N VAL A 869 19.29 30.89 0.58
CA VAL A 869 20.45 30.59 -0.29
C VAL A 869 20.18 29.37 -1.16
N ASP A 870 19.54 28.33 -0.63
CA ASP A 870 19.12 27.15 -1.41
C ASP A 870 18.33 27.59 -2.65
N ARG A 871 17.37 28.49 -2.48
CA ARG A 871 16.49 28.95 -3.56
C ARG A 871 17.21 29.81 -4.62
N ILE A 872 18.23 30.58 -4.22
CA ILE A 872 19.05 31.32 -5.17
C ILE A 872 19.94 30.37 -5.98
N VAL A 873 20.54 29.37 -5.30
CA VAL A 873 21.34 28.32 -5.95
C VAL A 873 20.50 27.50 -6.93
N ILE A 874 19.29 27.10 -6.54
CA ILE A 874 18.36 26.42 -7.45
C ILE A 874 18.06 27.30 -8.67
N ALA A 875 17.66 28.56 -8.48
CA ALA A 875 17.35 29.47 -9.57
C ALA A 875 18.56 29.66 -10.51
N LEU A 876 19.77 29.80 -9.95
CA LEU A 876 20.99 29.87 -10.74
C LEU A 876 21.19 28.61 -11.61
N GLY A 877 20.88 27.43 -11.08
CA GLY A 877 20.93 26.18 -11.83
C GLY A 877 20.03 26.18 -13.06
N PHE A 878 18.83 26.75 -12.95
CA PHE A 878 17.87 26.85 -14.06
C PHE A 878 18.35 27.79 -15.20
N SER A 879 19.38 28.61 -14.99
CA SER A 879 19.92 29.44 -16.05
C SER A 879 20.65 28.67 -17.16
N LYS A 880 20.94 27.37 -16.96
CA LYS A 880 21.52 26.46 -17.96
C LYS A 880 22.74 27.03 -18.68
N SER A 881 23.77 27.42 -17.93
CA SER A 881 25.01 28.01 -18.44
C SER A 881 26.21 27.40 -17.73
N ALA A 882 27.27 27.03 -18.45
CA ALA A 882 28.52 26.53 -17.86
C ALA A 882 29.21 27.56 -16.94
N GLU A 883 28.96 28.85 -17.12
CA GLU A 883 29.52 29.93 -16.27
C GLU A 883 29.08 29.81 -14.79
N VAL A 884 28.03 29.02 -14.51
CA VAL A 884 27.56 28.83 -13.15
C VAL A 884 28.35 27.78 -12.38
N HIS A 885 29.24 26.99 -13.02
CA HIS A 885 30.00 25.94 -12.34
C HIS A 885 30.89 26.48 -11.22
N ALA A 886 31.68 27.56 -11.49
CA ALA A 886 32.58 28.11 -10.49
C ALA A 886 31.86 28.54 -9.19
N PRO A 887 30.81 29.39 -9.21
CA PRO A 887 30.10 29.77 -7.99
C PRO A 887 29.39 28.57 -7.30
N LEU A 888 28.95 27.58 -8.07
CA LEU A 888 28.32 26.38 -7.48
C LEU A 888 29.35 25.45 -6.82
N LEU A 889 30.56 25.31 -7.40
CA LEU A 889 31.65 24.51 -6.80
C LEU A 889 32.20 25.17 -5.53
N GLU A 890 32.28 26.51 -5.47
CA GLU A 890 32.62 27.21 -4.22
C GLU A 890 31.58 26.93 -3.12
N LYS A 891 30.28 26.82 -3.47
CA LYS A 891 29.24 26.46 -2.55
C LYS A 891 29.33 24.99 -2.14
N LEU A 892 29.76 24.07 -3.02
CA LEU A 892 30.00 22.65 -2.70
C LEU A 892 31.07 22.52 -1.61
N ASP A 893 32.20 23.24 -1.72
CA ASP A 893 33.29 23.18 -0.76
C ASP A 893 32.90 23.59 0.66
N GLN A 894 31.91 24.49 0.78
CA GLN A 894 31.37 24.89 2.09
C GLN A 894 30.57 23.81 2.79
N LEU A 895 30.12 22.77 2.06
CA LEU A 895 29.30 21.70 2.63
C LEU A 895 30.15 20.68 3.42
N THR A 896 29.54 20.14 4.45
CA THR A 896 30.10 19.09 5.30
C THR A 896 29.02 18.05 5.61
N LEU A 897 29.39 16.89 6.13
CA LEU A 897 28.43 15.88 6.56
C LEU A 897 27.39 16.44 7.55
N LYS A 898 27.70 17.48 8.30
CA LYS A 898 26.79 18.14 9.27
C LYS A 898 25.86 19.17 8.60
N SER A 899 26.13 19.61 7.39
CA SER A 899 25.28 20.58 6.67
C SER A 899 23.88 20.01 6.45
N PRO A 900 22.82 20.84 6.50
CA PRO A 900 21.46 20.43 6.19
C PRO A 900 21.31 19.74 4.84
N LEU A 901 20.38 18.81 4.74
CA LEU A 901 20.11 18.09 3.49
C LEU A 901 19.61 19.03 2.37
N SER A 902 18.87 20.09 2.70
CA SER A 902 18.36 21.05 1.70
C SER A 902 19.47 21.69 0.87
N HIS A 903 20.64 21.96 1.47
CA HIS A 903 21.77 22.54 0.75
C HIS A 903 22.34 21.55 -0.29
N TYR A 904 22.45 20.28 0.07
CA TYR A 904 22.86 19.23 -0.87
C TYR A 904 21.86 19.07 -2.02
N LYS A 905 20.57 19.08 -1.70
CA LYS A 905 19.53 18.98 -2.73
C LYS A 905 19.54 20.16 -3.67
N ALA A 906 19.61 21.38 -3.14
CA ALA A 906 19.67 22.59 -3.94
C ALA A 906 20.88 22.59 -4.90
N LEU A 907 22.05 22.21 -4.36
CA LEU A 907 23.28 22.19 -5.14
C LEU A 907 23.29 21.07 -6.20
N CYS A 908 22.90 19.84 -5.81
CA CYS A 908 22.83 18.73 -6.76
C CYS A 908 21.82 19.00 -7.87
N LEU A 909 20.68 19.65 -7.57
CA LEU A 909 19.70 20.08 -8.57
C LEU A 909 20.32 21.10 -9.53
N ALA A 910 20.97 22.15 -9.01
CA ALA A 910 21.59 23.18 -9.82
C ALA A 910 22.72 22.64 -10.72
N LEU A 911 23.58 21.80 -10.19
CA LEU A 911 24.67 21.17 -10.95
C LEU A 911 24.13 20.18 -12.00
N ARG A 912 23.10 19.39 -11.68
CA ARG A 912 22.49 18.44 -12.63
C ARG A 912 21.92 19.14 -13.86
N MET A 913 21.32 20.33 -13.69
CA MET A 913 20.80 21.11 -14.81
C MET A 913 21.90 21.67 -15.74
N ASN A 914 23.14 21.73 -15.24
CA ASN A 914 24.30 22.23 -15.93
C ASN A 914 25.41 21.17 -16.02
N LYS A 915 25.02 19.86 -15.98
CA LYS A 915 25.98 18.78 -15.92
C LYS A 915 26.86 18.68 -17.15
N ASP A 916 28.17 18.51 -16.93
CA ASP A 916 29.17 18.12 -17.92
C ASP A 916 30.32 17.36 -17.22
N ASP A 917 31.25 16.84 -18.01
CA ASP A 917 32.34 16.01 -17.52
C ASP A 917 33.31 16.76 -16.61
N SER A 918 33.39 18.11 -16.69
CA SER A 918 34.28 18.91 -15.82
C SER A 918 33.90 18.85 -14.34
N LEU A 919 32.67 18.46 -14.04
CA LEU A 919 32.18 18.31 -12.67
C LEU A 919 32.59 16.97 -12.04
N ALA A 920 32.99 15.97 -12.82
CA ALA A 920 33.21 14.61 -12.33
C ALA A 920 34.32 14.52 -11.26
N GLU A 921 35.50 15.08 -11.54
CA GLU A 921 36.64 15.06 -10.61
C GLU A 921 36.34 15.87 -9.32
N PRO A 922 35.83 17.11 -9.36
CA PRO A 922 35.43 17.85 -8.16
C PRO A 922 34.42 17.13 -7.27
N LEU A 923 33.41 16.47 -7.87
CA LEU A 923 32.40 15.71 -7.13
C LEU A 923 33.02 14.45 -6.47
N ALA A 924 33.92 13.76 -7.17
CA ALA A 924 34.61 12.58 -6.63
C ALA A 924 35.51 12.95 -5.45
N ASP A 925 36.27 14.03 -5.57
CA ASP A 925 37.13 14.55 -4.50
C ASP A 925 36.31 15.03 -3.30
N PHE A 926 35.18 15.67 -3.54
CA PHE A 926 34.25 16.05 -2.47
C PHE A 926 33.72 14.85 -1.70
N LEU A 927 33.28 13.77 -2.37
CA LEU A 927 32.81 12.53 -1.73
C LEU A 927 33.90 11.91 -0.84
N LYS A 928 35.17 11.90 -1.31
CA LYS A 928 36.30 11.35 -0.56
C LYS A 928 36.69 12.24 0.63
N ALA A 929 36.88 13.56 0.38
CA ALA A 929 37.37 14.51 1.38
C ALA A 929 36.41 14.72 2.54
N LYS A 930 35.09 14.73 2.27
CA LYS A 930 34.06 15.01 3.28
C LYS A 930 33.56 13.74 4.00
N LYS A 931 34.12 12.56 3.75
CA LYS A 931 33.73 11.26 4.33
C LYS A 931 32.23 10.96 4.12
N LEU A 932 31.74 11.27 2.94
CA LEU A 932 30.34 11.02 2.58
C LEU A 932 30.05 9.58 2.16
N LYS A 933 31.06 8.77 1.90
CA LYS A 933 30.93 7.37 1.47
C LYS A 933 30.64 6.43 2.66
N GLY A 934 29.80 5.41 2.43
CA GLY A 934 29.64 4.27 3.37
C GLY A 934 28.43 4.38 4.30
N HIS A 935 27.39 5.08 3.92
CA HIS A 935 26.16 5.20 4.70
C HIS A 935 25.08 4.17 4.31
N THR A 936 25.31 3.36 3.28
CA THR A 936 24.42 2.29 2.85
C THR A 936 24.19 1.27 3.97
N GLN A 937 22.97 0.79 4.09
CA GLN A 937 22.59 -0.29 5.00
C GLN A 937 22.00 -1.44 4.21
N ARG A 938 22.77 -2.52 4.08
CA ARG A 938 22.34 -3.68 3.31
C ARG A 938 21.18 -4.40 3.98
N LEU A 939 20.26 -4.86 3.18
CA LEU A 939 19.21 -5.77 3.62
C LEU A 939 19.86 -7.09 4.06
N SER A 940 19.63 -7.49 5.32
CA SER A 940 20.08 -8.79 5.83
C SER A 940 18.88 -9.58 6.35
N TYR A 941 18.71 -10.79 5.82
CA TYR A 941 17.71 -11.74 6.31
C TYR A 941 18.22 -12.64 7.43
N TYR A 942 19.56 -12.70 7.60
CA TYR A 942 20.23 -13.79 8.31
C TYR A 942 20.95 -13.36 9.58
N ASN A 943 20.94 -12.08 9.93
CA ASN A 943 21.68 -11.59 11.07
C ASN A 943 20.88 -10.66 11.97
N GLU A 944 20.38 -11.18 13.11
CA GLU A 944 19.61 -10.38 14.08
C GLU A 944 20.44 -9.20 14.62
N GLN A 945 21.75 -9.37 14.84
CA GLN A 945 22.59 -8.28 15.34
C GLN A 945 22.78 -7.21 14.26
N GLU A 946 22.90 -7.60 13.00
CA GLU A 946 22.97 -6.70 11.87
C GLU A 946 21.62 -6.03 11.63
N ASN A 947 20.52 -6.78 11.68
CA ASN A 947 19.17 -6.25 11.62
C ASN A 947 18.87 -5.31 12.81
N GLN A 948 19.39 -5.55 13.99
CA GLN A 948 19.29 -4.64 15.13
C GLN A 948 20.16 -3.40 14.96
N LYS A 949 21.35 -3.50 14.38
CA LYS A 949 22.20 -2.35 14.04
C LYS A 949 21.62 -1.55 12.88
N ASN A 950 21.07 -2.20 11.89
CA ASN A 950 20.42 -1.64 10.71
C ASN A 950 18.96 -1.31 10.96
N ALA A 951 18.45 -1.52 12.17
CA ALA A 951 17.05 -1.43 12.48
C ALA A 951 16.48 -0.08 12.08
N TYR A 952 15.42 -0.11 11.27
CA TYR A 952 14.47 0.97 11.06
C TYR A 952 14.00 1.62 12.35
N VAL A 953 14.02 0.87 13.44
CA VAL A 953 13.78 1.33 14.81
C VAL A 953 14.57 2.60 15.13
N ARG A 954 15.77 2.75 14.56
CA ARG A 954 16.61 3.93 14.72
C ARG A 954 16.49 4.94 13.57
N GLN A 955 15.80 4.60 12.50
CA GLN A 955 15.54 5.49 11.36
C GLN A 955 14.29 6.35 11.53
N GLY A 956 13.61 6.26 12.65
CA GLY A 956 12.56 7.22 13.00
C GLY A 956 13.13 8.62 12.94
N VAL A 957 12.55 9.48 12.13
CA VAL A 957 13.05 10.81 11.75
C VAL A 957 13.21 11.74 12.97
N ASN A 958 12.65 11.37 14.11
CA ASN A 958 12.70 12.14 15.37
C ASN A 958 13.81 11.68 16.33
N THR A 959 14.73 10.83 15.93
CA THR A 959 15.79 10.24 16.76
C THR A 959 17.14 10.39 16.06
N LYS A 960 18.21 9.87 16.70
CA LYS A 960 19.55 9.75 16.09
C LYS A 960 19.55 9.10 14.68
N GLY A 961 18.46 8.41 14.31
CA GLY A 961 18.23 7.87 12.97
C GLY A 961 17.96 8.91 11.87
N GLY A 962 17.50 10.12 12.21
CA GLY A 962 17.33 11.18 11.22
C GLY A 962 18.66 11.60 10.57
N SER A 963 19.74 11.62 11.35
CA SER A 963 21.09 11.91 10.83
C SER A 963 21.52 10.86 9.81
N MET A 964 21.20 9.59 10.02
CA MET A 964 21.58 8.50 9.14
C MET A 964 20.84 8.55 7.80
N VAL A 965 19.54 8.81 7.83
CA VAL A 965 18.72 8.99 6.62
C VAL A 965 19.23 10.18 5.81
N ASN A 966 19.51 11.31 6.46
CA ASN A 966 20.06 12.49 5.78
C ASN A 966 21.43 12.20 5.13
N ASN A 967 22.30 11.46 5.79
CA ASN A 967 23.61 11.09 5.24
C ASN A 967 23.50 10.18 4.03
N LYS A 968 22.59 9.21 4.05
CA LYS A 968 22.27 8.38 2.87
C LYS A 968 21.84 9.25 1.68
N PHE A 969 20.92 10.20 1.90
CA PHE A 969 20.50 11.12 0.83
C PHE A 969 21.67 11.90 0.25
N LYS A 970 22.52 12.48 1.11
CA LYS A 970 23.67 13.29 0.68
C LYS A 970 24.62 12.48 -0.19
N GLU A 971 25.00 11.29 0.29
CA GLU A 971 25.86 10.37 -0.45
C GLU A 971 25.24 9.97 -1.79
N LEU A 972 24.00 9.53 -1.78
CA LEU A 972 23.29 9.03 -2.96
C LEU A 972 23.09 10.11 -4.03
N LEU A 973 22.70 11.33 -3.64
CA LEU A 973 22.48 12.43 -4.59
C LEU A 973 23.78 12.89 -5.26
N VAL A 974 24.87 13.00 -4.49
CA VAL A 974 26.18 13.38 -5.05
C VAL A 974 26.75 12.25 -5.90
N ALA A 975 26.61 10.98 -5.49
CA ALA A 975 27.06 9.84 -6.29
C ALA A 975 26.28 9.70 -7.61
N ALA A 976 24.97 9.96 -7.60
CA ALA A 976 24.16 9.95 -8.81
C ALA A 976 24.59 11.06 -9.77
N LEU A 977 24.82 12.26 -9.25
CA LEU A 977 25.30 13.38 -10.06
C LEU A 977 26.70 13.11 -10.64
N LEU A 978 27.62 12.56 -9.82
CA LEU A 978 28.95 12.15 -10.29
C LEU A 978 28.86 11.14 -11.44
N PHE A 979 28.00 10.13 -11.28
CA PHE A 979 27.76 9.13 -12.32
C PHE A 979 27.23 9.75 -13.62
N GLU A 980 26.32 10.72 -13.52
CA GLU A 980 25.74 11.44 -14.66
C GLU A 980 26.73 12.42 -15.33
N CYS A 981 27.83 12.81 -14.64
CA CYS A 981 28.86 13.72 -15.15
C CYS A 981 30.13 12.99 -15.64
N GLY A 982 30.06 11.70 -16.01
CA GLY A 982 31.19 10.94 -16.53
C GLY A 982 31.91 10.05 -15.52
N ASP A 983 31.48 10.01 -14.28
CA ASP A 983 31.83 9.01 -13.25
C ASP A 983 33.35 8.84 -13.01
N TYR A 984 34.02 9.90 -12.60
CA TYR A 984 35.46 9.88 -12.34
C TYR A 984 35.88 8.72 -11.44
N GLN A 985 36.80 7.85 -11.94
CA GLN A 985 37.28 6.64 -11.29
C GLN A 985 36.19 5.61 -10.95
N ASN A 986 35.05 5.61 -11.62
CA ASN A 986 33.89 4.73 -11.37
C ASN A 986 33.28 4.85 -9.93
N LEU A 987 33.61 5.90 -9.20
CA LEU A 987 33.23 6.05 -7.80
C LEU A 987 31.69 6.20 -7.64
N GLY A 988 31.04 6.91 -8.55
CA GLY A 988 29.58 7.07 -8.56
C GLY A 988 28.88 5.72 -8.77
N ARG A 989 29.34 4.95 -9.75
CA ARG A 989 28.85 3.59 -10.05
C ARG A 989 29.01 2.65 -8.87
N GLU A 990 30.17 2.63 -8.24
CA GLU A 990 30.40 1.81 -7.04
C GLU A 990 29.42 2.09 -5.92
N ILE A 991 29.22 3.37 -5.60
CA ILE A 991 28.29 3.79 -4.55
C ILE A 991 26.86 3.42 -4.93
N LEU A 992 26.44 3.70 -6.15
CA LEU A 992 25.08 3.37 -6.62
C LEU A 992 24.83 1.85 -6.60
N GLN A 993 25.81 1.02 -6.98
CA GLN A 993 25.70 -0.45 -6.88
C GLN A 993 25.49 -0.91 -5.43
N GLU A 994 26.16 -0.29 -4.47
CA GLU A 994 25.91 -0.58 -3.05
C GLU A 994 24.47 -0.19 -2.66
N TYR A 995 23.99 0.97 -3.12
CA TYR A 995 22.63 1.44 -2.80
C TYR A 995 21.52 0.60 -3.41
N THR A 996 21.73 -0.14 -4.52
CA THR A 996 20.71 -1.09 -5.02
C THR A 996 20.36 -2.16 -3.99
N LYS A 997 21.25 -2.40 -3.01
CA LYS A 997 21.08 -3.37 -1.91
C LYS A 997 20.63 -2.70 -0.59
N ASP A 998 20.38 -1.40 -0.59
CA ASP A 998 19.96 -0.71 0.63
C ASP A 998 18.61 -1.24 1.13
N VAL A 999 18.46 -1.31 2.45
CA VAL A 999 17.23 -1.75 3.11
C VAL A 999 16.03 -0.85 2.79
N ASN A 1000 16.28 0.45 2.55
CA ASN A 1000 15.24 1.40 2.17
C ASN A 1000 14.98 1.30 0.65
N GLY A 1001 13.75 0.93 0.30
CA GLY A 1001 13.35 0.69 -1.07
C GLY A 1001 13.45 1.90 -1.99
N HIS A 1002 13.24 3.13 -1.48
CA HIS A 1002 13.37 4.35 -2.30
C HIS A 1002 14.82 4.62 -2.70
N PHE A 1003 15.79 4.43 -1.79
CA PHE A 1003 17.20 4.61 -2.12
C PHE A 1003 17.66 3.55 -3.12
N ALA A 1004 17.23 2.31 -2.90
CA ALA A 1004 17.58 1.21 -3.77
C ALA A 1004 17.00 1.35 -5.18
N GLU A 1005 15.74 1.77 -5.30
CA GLU A 1005 15.07 2.00 -6.58
C GLU A 1005 15.68 3.19 -7.34
N TYR A 1006 15.99 4.28 -6.63
CA TYR A 1006 16.66 5.44 -7.22
C TYR A 1006 18.04 5.06 -7.80
N ALA A 1007 18.86 4.37 -7.00
CA ALA A 1007 20.18 3.91 -7.45
C ALA A 1007 20.08 2.96 -8.66
N HIS A 1008 19.16 1.99 -8.60
CA HIS A 1008 18.93 1.07 -9.71
C HIS A 1008 18.54 1.82 -10.99
N ARG A 1009 17.63 2.78 -10.88
CA ARG A 1009 17.16 3.56 -12.01
C ARG A 1009 18.27 4.39 -12.63
N VAL A 1010 19.06 5.11 -11.83
CA VAL A 1010 20.21 5.89 -12.32
C VAL A 1010 21.21 5.01 -13.07
N LEU A 1011 21.49 3.82 -12.53
CA LEU A 1011 22.40 2.86 -13.19
C LEU A 1011 21.86 2.30 -14.50
N SER A 1012 20.54 2.04 -14.59
CA SER A 1012 19.91 1.42 -15.76
C SER A 1012 19.58 2.41 -16.87
N GLU A 1013 19.15 3.63 -16.50
CA GLU A 1013 18.73 4.68 -17.44
C GLU A 1013 19.85 5.67 -17.78
N GLY A 1014 20.97 5.63 -17.04
CA GLY A 1014 22.08 6.57 -17.18
C GLY A 1014 21.82 7.95 -16.59
N THR A 1015 20.62 8.17 -16.00
CA THR A 1015 20.21 9.46 -15.45
C THR A 1015 19.11 9.29 -14.40
N ALA A 1016 19.07 10.25 -13.45
CA ALA A 1016 17.95 10.38 -12.51
C ALA A 1016 16.75 11.14 -13.11
N LEU A 1017 16.91 11.83 -14.21
CA LEU A 1017 15.83 12.59 -14.85
C LEU A 1017 14.70 11.64 -15.28
N SER A 1018 13.49 11.88 -14.81
CA SER A 1018 12.34 11.12 -15.27
C SER A 1018 11.93 11.63 -16.65
N TYR A 1019 11.95 10.77 -17.66
CA TYR A 1019 11.21 11.02 -18.88
C TYR A 1019 9.71 10.93 -18.53
N ILE A 1020 9.12 12.07 -18.22
CA ILE A 1020 7.69 12.25 -18.44
C ILE A 1020 7.62 12.41 -19.96
N GLY A 1021 7.08 11.41 -20.67
CA GLY A 1021 6.92 11.50 -22.10
C GLY A 1021 6.30 12.85 -22.48
N GLU A 1022 6.93 13.53 -23.43
CA GLU A 1022 6.39 14.71 -24.10
C GLU A 1022 5.02 14.43 -24.71
#